data_c1d77419088aae5ab62c4c8342128873
#
_entry.id   c1d77419088aae5ab62c4c8342128873
#
_cell.length_a   1.000
_cell.length_b   1.000
_cell.length_c   1.000
_cell.angle_alpha   90.00
_cell.angle_beta   90.00
_cell.angle_gamma   90.00
#
_symmetry.space_group_name_H-M   'P 1'
#
loop_
_entity.id
_entity.type
_entity.pdbx_description
1 polymer ?
#
loop_
_entity_poly.entity_id
_entity_poly.type
_entity_poly.pdbx_seq_one_letter_code
_entity_poly.pdbx_strand_id
1 'polypeptide(L)'
;MKFSEKWLRSWANPQVSHDELVARLSMVGLEVDADLPVAGAFSGVVVGEVLSIEQHPDADKLRVCQVSNGSETFQVVCGAPNVRAGLKIPFAMIGAELPGDFKIKKAKLRGVESFGMLCSAKELQISEENAGLLELPADAPVGQDVRAYLELDDYTIEVGLTPNRGDCLSLAGLAREVSAIYDVPLAPVAVDAVAAQHDETRPVELAAPAACPRYLGRVIRNVDLSRPTPLWMVERLRRSDIRSIDPVVDVTNYVMIELGQPMHAFDLAEINGGVRVRMAEDGEKLVLLDGQEITLRADTLVIADHQRALAIAGVMGGEHSGVSDSTRDLFLEAAFFDTIALAGKARSYGLHTDSSHRFERGVDSQLARKAMERATRLILDIVGGEPGPIVEQVSEAHLPKVAPITLRAERVTQMLGMPLDAAEIVRLLQALELTVVADGEGQWSVGVPSHRFDISLEVDLIEELARLYGYNRLPVRYPQARLAPNNKPEARAALPLLRRLLVARGYQEAITFSFIDPALFELFDPGTQPLTLANPISADMAAMRSSLWPGLVKALQHNLNRQQSRVRLFESGLRFVGQLEGLKQEAMLAGAICGRRLPEGWANGRDGVDFFDAKADVEAVLASAGALGDFSFVPGEHPALHPGQTARIEREGRLVGYLGALHPELAKKLDLEQPVFLFELLLAEVVDGHLPKFRELSRFPEVRRDLALLVDQDVPAQDILTQIRAAAGEWLTDLRLFDVYHGKGIDPHRKSLAVGLTWQHPSRTLNDDEVNSTTQNIVTSLEERFNATLRK
;
A
#
# COMPACT_ATOMS: atom_id res chain seq x y z
N MET A 1 9.15 14.17 0.90
CA MET A 1 10.18 15.26 0.86
C MET A 1 10.79 15.43 2.21
N LYS A 2 12.14 15.26 2.33
CA LYS A 2 12.89 15.49 3.58
C LYS A 2 13.66 16.79 3.49
N PHE A 3 13.71 17.52 4.61
CA PHE A 3 14.40 18.81 4.69
C PHE A 3 14.76 19.19 6.11
N SER A 4 15.78 20.06 6.27
CA SER A 4 16.17 20.66 7.53
C SER A 4 15.21 21.77 7.94
N GLU A 5 14.75 21.77 9.19
CA GLU A 5 13.91 22.85 9.74
C GLU A 5 14.67 24.18 9.77
N LYS A 6 15.94 24.18 10.16
CA LYS A 6 16.78 25.40 10.14
C LYS A 6 16.90 25.97 8.72
N TRP A 7 17.03 25.12 7.71
CA TRP A 7 17.08 25.58 6.32
C TRP A 7 15.74 26.18 5.90
N LEU A 8 14.61 25.55 6.23
CA LEU A 8 13.27 26.11 6.00
C LEU A 8 13.11 27.48 6.71
N ARG A 9 13.49 27.55 7.98
CA ARG A 9 13.42 28.82 8.76
C ARG A 9 14.32 29.92 8.22
N SER A 10 15.39 29.59 7.50
CA SER A 10 16.18 30.61 6.80
C SER A 10 15.43 31.29 5.64
N TRP A 11 14.36 30.70 5.14
CA TRP A 11 13.47 31.25 4.10
C TRP A 11 12.18 31.84 4.66
N ALA A 12 11.57 31.21 5.66
CA ALA A 12 10.36 31.66 6.30
C ALA A 12 10.42 31.26 7.79
N ASN A 13 10.52 32.23 8.69
CA ASN A 13 10.79 31.99 10.11
C ASN A 13 9.62 32.39 11.01
N PRO A 14 8.58 31.56 11.15
CA PRO A 14 7.53 31.82 12.12
C PRO A 14 8.07 31.67 13.55
N GLN A 15 7.61 32.53 14.48
CA GLN A 15 8.00 32.51 15.88
C GLN A 15 7.17 31.46 16.66
N VAL A 16 7.29 30.20 16.25
CA VAL A 16 6.58 29.06 16.83
C VAL A 16 7.56 27.92 17.17
N SER A 17 7.14 27.03 18.07
CA SER A 17 7.95 25.83 18.39
C SER A 17 8.00 24.86 17.20
N HIS A 18 8.93 23.90 17.28
CA HIS A 18 9.02 22.77 16.36
C HIS A 18 7.69 22.01 16.28
N ASP A 19 7.14 21.60 17.43
CA ASP A 19 5.89 20.80 17.51
C ASP A 19 4.71 21.54 16.89
N GLU A 20 4.62 22.87 17.10
CA GLU A 20 3.54 23.70 16.51
C GLU A 20 3.69 23.79 14.99
N LEU A 21 4.93 23.93 14.48
CA LEU A 21 5.20 23.95 13.04
C LEU A 21 4.78 22.63 12.39
N VAL A 22 5.22 21.49 12.94
CA VAL A 22 4.88 20.13 12.47
C VAL A 22 3.38 19.88 12.47
N ALA A 23 2.71 20.19 13.58
CA ALA A 23 1.25 20.04 13.70
C ALA A 23 0.50 20.92 12.67
N ARG A 24 0.96 22.15 12.45
CA ARG A 24 0.31 23.07 11.53
C ARG A 24 0.52 22.69 10.07
N LEU A 25 1.72 22.20 9.68
CA LEU A 25 1.98 21.66 8.35
C LEU A 25 1.00 20.53 8.02
N SER A 26 0.86 19.56 8.92
CA SER A 26 -0.08 18.43 8.74
C SER A 26 -1.53 18.92 8.60
N MET A 27 -1.94 19.90 9.39
CA MET A 27 -3.31 20.44 9.36
C MET A 27 -3.68 21.18 8.09
N VAL A 28 -2.70 21.67 7.32
CA VAL A 28 -2.95 22.33 6.03
C VAL A 28 -2.77 21.42 4.82
N GLY A 29 -2.63 20.10 5.05
CA GLY A 29 -2.52 19.09 4.01
C GLY A 29 -1.09 18.73 3.61
N LEU A 30 -0.08 19.18 4.36
CA LEU A 30 1.31 18.77 4.22
C LEU A 30 1.63 17.80 5.35
N GLU A 31 1.14 16.55 5.24
CA GLU A 31 1.24 15.55 6.30
C GLU A 31 2.71 15.26 6.66
N VAL A 32 3.06 15.45 7.92
CA VAL A 32 4.40 15.12 8.42
C VAL A 32 4.43 13.65 8.82
N ASP A 33 5.20 12.86 8.07
CA ASP A 33 5.37 11.41 8.27
C ASP A 33 6.40 11.12 9.37
N ALA A 34 7.43 11.96 9.46
CA ALA A 34 8.47 11.85 10.47
C ALA A 34 9.14 13.21 10.75
N ASP A 35 9.60 13.37 11.98
CA ASP A 35 10.40 14.50 12.46
C ASP A 35 11.48 13.96 13.41
N LEU A 36 12.72 14.00 12.98
CA LEU A 36 13.84 13.39 13.72
C LEU A 36 14.94 14.43 13.96
N PRO A 37 15.55 14.45 15.16
CA PRO A 37 16.74 15.26 15.40
C PRO A 37 17.88 14.81 14.46
N VAL A 38 18.64 15.76 13.93
CA VAL A 38 19.70 15.50 12.94
C VAL A 38 20.93 14.79 13.54
N ALA A 39 21.00 14.69 14.85
CA ALA A 39 22.05 13.99 15.60
C ALA A 39 21.52 13.54 16.97
N GLY A 40 22.20 12.57 17.59
CA GLY A 40 21.90 12.13 18.94
C GLY A 40 22.14 13.22 19.99
N ALA A 41 21.60 13.01 21.19
CA ALA A 41 21.88 13.90 22.32
C ALA A 41 23.29 13.62 22.84
N PHE A 42 24.18 14.60 22.74
CA PHE A 42 25.53 14.55 23.32
C PHE A 42 26.02 15.93 23.77
N SER A 43 27.03 15.95 24.68
CA SER A 43 27.62 17.18 25.18
C SER A 43 29.09 16.98 25.48
N GLY A 44 29.88 18.06 25.53
CA GLY A 44 31.30 18.01 25.86
C GLY A 44 32.20 17.46 24.75
N VAL A 45 31.69 17.49 23.49
CA VAL A 45 32.45 17.10 22.30
C VAL A 45 32.88 18.37 21.56
N VAL A 46 34.20 18.52 21.36
CA VAL A 46 34.76 19.69 20.69
C VAL A 46 35.50 19.30 19.41
N VAL A 47 35.75 20.26 18.55
CA VAL A 47 36.67 20.06 17.42
C VAL A 47 38.08 19.85 17.98
N GLY A 48 38.64 18.66 17.81
CA GLY A 48 40.01 18.31 18.17
C GLY A 48 40.92 18.23 16.96
N GLU A 49 42.22 18.42 17.15
CA GLU A 49 43.24 18.21 16.12
C GLU A 49 44.26 17.15 16.58
N VAL A 50 44.48 16.15 15.77
CA VAL A 50 45.50 15.11 16.01
C VAL A 50 46.85 15.68 15.64
N LEU A 51 47.66 16.02 16.64
CA LEU A 51 48.98 16.61 16.43
C LEU A 51 50.03 15.57 16.03
N SER A 52 50.00 14.39 16.67
CA SER A 52 50.92 13.28 16.38
C SER A 52 50.26 11.93 16.67
N ILE A 53 50.78 10.91 16.02
CA ILE A 53 50.37 9.52 16.22
C ILE A 53 51.60 8.63 16.41
N GLU A 54 51.48 7.66 17.32
CA GLU A 54 52.50 6.64 17.55
C GLU A 54 51.84 5.25 17.57
N GLN A 55 52.61 4.21 17.24
CA GLN A 55 52.12 2.83 17.32
C GLN A 55 51.90 2.46 18.81
N HIS A 56 50.76 1.83 19.09
CA HIS A 56 50.52 1.31 20.44
C HIS A 56 51.51 0.17 20.77
N PRO A 57 52.15 0.17 21.97
CA PRO A 57 53.23 -0.81 22.29
C PRO A 57 52.70 -2.27 22.29
N ASP A 58 51.47 -2.53 22.68
CA ASP A 58 50.95 -3.87 22.88
C ASP A 58 49.70 -4.18 21.96
N ALA A 59 49.50 -3.40 20.88
CA ALA A 59 48.33 -3.62 19.99
C ALA A 59 48.54 -3.08 18.59
N ASP A 60 48.58 -3.96 17.60
CA ASP A 60 48.81 -3.63 16.17
C ASP A 60 47.78 -2.69 15.56
N LYS A 61 46.52 -2.80 16.01
CA LYS A 61 45.38 -2.02 15.47
C LYS A 61 45.14 -0.70 16.21
N LEU A 62 45.86 -0.42 17.31
CA LEU A 62 45.68 0.79 18.07
C LEU A 62 46.80 1.79 17.79
N ARG A 63 46.51 3.07 17.91
CA ARG A 63 47.43 4.21 17.84
C ARG A 63 47.30 5.02 19.10
N VAL A 64 48.39 5.55 19.57
CA VAL A 64 48.45 6.55 20.64
C VAL A 64 48.54 7.91 19.99
N CYS A 65 47.54 8.74 20.18
CA CYS A 65 47.40 10.04 19.54
C CYS A 65 47.65 11.15 20.58
N GLN A 66 48.29 12.23 20.17
CA GLN A 66 48.30 13.49 20.92
C GLN A 66 47.28 14.41 20.26
N VAL A 67 46.24 14.78 20.99
CA VAL A 67 45.09 15.52 20.48
C VAL A 67 44.96 16.85 21.17
N SER A 68 44.93 17.93 20.40
CA SER A 68 44.71 19.28 20.93
C SER A 68 43.23 19.62 20.93
N ASN A 69 42.75 20.28 21.99
CA ASN A 69 41.43 20.94 22.02
C ASN A 69 41.54 22.47 21.84
N GLY A 70 42.68 22.96 21.35
CA GLY A 70 42.98 24.39 21.19
C GLY A 70 43.61 25.06 22.39
N SER A 71 43.49 24.53 23.61
CA SER A 71 44.13 25.05 24.85
C SER A 71 45.10 24.06 25.50
N GLU A 72 44.80 22.78 25.42
CA GLU A 72 45.56 21.70 26.04
C GLU A 72 45.72 20.53 25.06
N THR A 73 46.71 19.65 25.34
CA THR A 73 46.97 18.44 24.56
C THR A 73 46.72 17.20 25.43
N PHE A 74 46.01 16.23 24.86
CA PHE A 74 45.59 15.01 25.54
C PHE A 74 46.10 13.78 24.81
N GLN A 75 46.54 12.77 25.56
CA GLN A 75 46.85 11.47 25.04
C GLN A 75 45.53 10.68 24.87
N VAL A 76 45.24 10.20 23.66
CA VAL A 76 44.06 9.42 23.35
C VAL A 76 44.45 8.17 22.57
N VAL A 77 43.93 7.02 22.97
CA VAL A 77 44.12 5.75 22.22
C VAL A 77 42.99 5.58 21.24
N CYS A 78 43.30 5.41 19.95
CA CYS A 78 42.36 5.30 18.86
C CYS A 78 42.62 4.05 18.03
N GLY A 79 41.54 3.35 17.63
CA GLY A 79 41.59 2.17 16.77
C GLY A 79 41.05 2.42 15.35
N ALA A 80 40.68 3.62 15.02
CA ALA A 80 40.12 3.95 13.72
C ALA A 80 41.16 3.90 12.60
N PRO A 81 40.86 3.34 11.43
CA PRO A 81 41.83 3.17 10.34
C PRO A 81 42.27 4.47 9.69
N ASN A 82 41.44 5.52 9.75
CA ASN A 82 41.70 6.81 9.10
C ASN A 82 42.42 7.84 10.01
N VAL A 83 42.79 7.49 11.26
CA VAL A 83 43.47 8.40 12.14
C VAL A 83 44.85 8.74 11.60
N ARG A 84 45.17 10.05 11.50
CA ARG A 84 46.46 10.59 11.02
C ARG A 84 46.77 11.94 11.66
N ALA A 85 48.03 12.31 11.66
CA ALA A 85 48.45 13.65 12.13
C ALA A 85 47.86 14.74 11.22
N GLY A 86 47.45 15.85 11.80
CA GLY A 86 46.76 16.96 11.11
C GLY A 86 45.28 16.77 10.92
N LEU A 87 44.72 15.60 11.28
CA LEU A 87 43.29 15.35 11.14
C LEU A 87 42.51 16.14 12.21
N LYS A 88 41.44 16.84 11.76
CA LYS A 88 40.44 17.44 12.64
C LYS A 88 39.23 16.53 12.78
N ILE A 89 38.78 16.34 14.02
CA ILE A 89 37.80 15.33 14.40
C ILE A 89 36.92 15.79 15.57
N PRO A 90 35.74 15.22 15.78
CA PRO A 90 35.03 15.34 17.05
C PRO A 90 35.80 14.63 18.17
N PHE A 91 36.23 15.42 19.17
CA PHE A 91 36.91 14.93 20.34
C PHE A 91 36.05 15.04 21.58
N ALA A 92 35.61 13.89 22.10
CA ALA A 92 34.84 13.77 23.33
C ALA A 92 35.83 13.80 24.53
N MET A 93 35.79 14.90 25.28
CA MET A 93 36.63 15.12 26.46
C MET A 93 36.15 14.27 27.65
N ILE A 94 37.01 14.14 28.70
CA ILE A 94 36.55 13.51 29.94
C ILE A 94 35.36 14.29 30.51
N GLY A 95 34.28 13.58 30.85
CA GLY A 95 33.03 14.15 31.32
C GLY A 95 31.99 14.39 30.20
N ALA A 96 32.41 14.24 28.93
CA ALA A 96 31.43 14.26 27.81
C ALA A 96 30.39 13.14 27.97
N GLU A 97 29.17 13.43 27.58
CA GLU A 97 28.05 12.48 27.52
C GLU A 97 27.72 12.23 26.04
N LEU A 98 27.81 10.98 25.61
CA LEU A 98 27.47 10.54 24.27
C LEU A 98 26.07 9.87 24.25
N PRO A 99 25.46 9.67 23.07
CA PRO A 99 24.17 9.00 22.96
C PRO A 99 24.14 7.65 23.69
N GLY A 100 23.00 7.31 24.32
CA GLY A 100 22.85 6.10 25.14
C GLY A 100 23.42 6.24 26.54
N ASP A 101 23.52 7.48 27.10
CA ASP A 101 24.02 7.81 28.44
C ASP A 101 25.46 7.37 28.66
N PHE A 102 26.24 7.29 27.57
CA PHE A 102 27.65 6.87 27.63
C PHE A 102 28.54 8.02 28.04
N LYS A 103 29.05 7.99 29.30
CA LYS A 103 29.95 9.02 29.85
C LYS A 103 31.40 8.68 29.57
N ILE A 104 32.10 9.64 28.96
CA ILE A 104 33.54 9.53 28.73
C ILE A 104 34.31 9.71 30.05
N LYS A 105 35.10 8.70 30.40
CA LYS A 105 35.99 8.68 31.59
C LYS A 105 37.39 8.38 31.15
N LYS A 106 38.39 8.75 32.03
CA LYS A 106 39.75 8.27 31.86
C LYS A 106 39.76 6.75 31.76
N ALA A 107 40.30 6.22 30.68
CA ALA A 107 40.34 4.78 30.40
C ALA A 107 41.81 4.31 30.29
N LYS A 108 42.05 3.03 30.50
CA LYS A 108 43.31 2.38 30.24
C LYS A 108 43.12 1.26 29.24
N LEU A 109 43.64 1.45 28.03
CA LEU A 109 43.48 0.51 26.90
C LEU A 109 44.82 -0.25 26.74
N ARG A 110 44.80 -1.56 27.02
CA ARG A 110 45.99 -2.43 26.98
C ARG A 110 47.24 -1.78 27.61
N GLY A 111 47.07 -1.20 28.79
CA GLY A 111 48.20 -0.61 29.52
C GLY A 111 48.43 0.88 29.26
N VAL A 112 47.95 1.48 28.19
CA VAL A 112 48.11 2.90 27.84
C VAL A 112 46.88 3.71 28.29
N GLU A 113 47.09 4.86 28.93
CA GLU A 113 46.02 5.76 29.39
C GLU A 113 45.46 6.57 28.23
N SER A 114 44.14 6.71 28.20
CA SER A 114 43.38 7.54 27.24
C SER A 114 42.57 8.58 28.02
N PHE A 115 42.68 9.85 27.62
CA PHE A 115 42.02 10.98 28.27
C PHE A 115 40.93 11.58 27.42
N GLY A 116 40.14 10.73 26.78
CA GLY A 116 39.04 11.11 25.91
C GLY A 116 38.82 10.07 24.81
N MET A 117 37.97 10.41 23.87
CA MET A 117 37.60 9.55 22.75
C MET A 117 37.44 10.37 21.44
N LEU A 118 38.01 9.87 20.35
CA LEU A 118 37.74 10.39 18.99
C LEU A 118 36.52 9.72 18.44
N CYS A 119 35.56 10.49 17.92
CA CYS A 119 34.25 9.98 17.57
C CYS A 119 34.06 9.79 16.07
N SER A 120 33.38 8.73 15.72
CA SER A 120 32.78 8.52 14.41
C SER A 120 31.42 9.23 14.30
N ALA A 121 30.84 9.30 13.08
CA ALA A 121 29.52 9.83 12.88
C ALA A 121 28.44 8.98 13.58
N LYS A 122 28.63 7.66 13.62
CA LYS A 122 27.72 6.72 14.29
C LYS A 122 27.67 6.90 15.81
N GLU A 123 28.80 7.14 16.44
CA GLU A 123 28.86 7.35 17.91
C GLU A 123 28.12 8.61 18.34
N LEU A 124 28.06 9.62 17.47
CA LEU A 124 27.29 10.85 17.66
C LEU A 124 25.88 10.75 17.13
N GLN A 125 25.47 9.61 16.54
CA GLN A 125 24.23 9.39 15.87
C GLN A 125 23.89 10.46 14.79
N ILE A 126 24.94 10.89 14.07
CA ILE A 126 24.82 11.79 12.93
C ILE A 126 24.47 10.97 11.66
N SER A 127 25.07 9.79 11.51
CA SER A 127 24.77 8.83 10.45
C SER A 127 25.10 7.40 10.90
N GLU A 128 24.72 6.41 10.11
CA GLU A 128 25.06 4.99 10.33
C GLU A 128 26.52 4.64 9.94
N GLU A 129 27.25 5.60 9.39
CA GLU A 129 28.62 5.40 8.94
C GLU A 129 29.59 5.16 10.12
N ASN A 130 30.32 4.04 10.08
CA ASN A 130 31.25 3.63 11.12
C ASN A 130 32.60 3.14 10.58
N ALA A 131 32.92 3.44 9.32
CA ALA A 131 34.18 3.00 8.69
C ALA A 131 35.44 3.66 9.30
N GLY A 132 35.27 4.76 10.03
CA GLY A 132 36.33 5.52 10.68
C GLY A 132 35.81 6.67 11.52
N LEU A 133 36.75 7.58 11.89
CA LEU A 133 36.40 8.83 12.54
C LEU A 133 35.65 9.76 11.59
N LEU A 134 34.79 10.60 12.15
CA LEU A 134 34.18 11.71 11.41
C LEU A 134 35.28 12.77 11.13
N GLU A 135 35.69 12.91 9.86
CA GLU A 135 36.67 13.90 9.45
C GLU A 135 36.00 15.28 9.30
N LEU A 136 36.58 16.27 9.95
CA LEU A 136 36.12 17.66 9.81
C LEU A 136 37.08 18.41 8.85
N PRO A 137 36.58 19.47 8.18
CA PRO A 137 37.39 20.31 7.30
C PRO A 137 38.65 20.83 7.96
N ALA A 138 39.72 21.02 7.19
CA ALA A 138 40.99 21.46 7.69
C ALA A 138 40.94 22.86 8.35
N ASP A 139 39.97 23.68 7.99
CA ASP A 139 39.73 25.01 8.57
C ASP A 139 38.83 24.99 9.80
N ALA A 140 38.30 23.81 10.23
CA ALA A 140 37.43 23.69 11.40
C ALA A 140 38.12 24.28 12.64
N PRO A 141 37.45 25.17 13.42
CA PRO A 141 38.08 25.87 14.54
C PRO A 141 38.26 24.94 15.74
N VAL A 142 39.52 24.60 16.04
CA VAL A 142 39.86 23.70 17.16
C VAL A 142 39.38 24.27 18.48
N GLY A 143 38.72 23.44 19.30
CA GLY A 143 38.13 23.82 20.58
C GLY A 143 36.67 24.26 20.50
N GLN A 144 36.12 24.53 19.33
CA GLN A 144 34.71 24.86 19.19
C GLN A 144 33.83 23.61 19.48
N ASP A 145 32.70 23.83 20.12
CA ASP A 145 31.69 22.77 20.31
C ASP A 145 31.19 22.21 18.98
N VAL A 146 31.21 20.89 18.82
CA VAL A 146 30.88 20.22 17.57
C VAL A 146 29.40 20.38 17.21
N ARG A 147 28.47 20.41 18.18
CA ARG A 147 27.04 20.66 17.90
C ARG A 147 26.85 22.04 17.31
N ALA A 148 27.53 23.05 17.87
CA ALA A 148 27.46 24.40 17.36
C ALA A 148 28.12 24.53 15.99
N TYR A 149 29.28 23.91 15.77
CA TYR A 149 30.04 23.96 14.51
C TYR A 149 29.24 23.31 13.33
N LEU A 150 28.64 22.14 13.58
CA LEU A 150 27.86 21.40 12.58
C LEU A 150 26.37 21.79 12.58
N GLU A 151 25.96 22.75 13.40
CA GLU A 151 24.56 23.19 13.55
C GLU A 151 23.58 22.03 13.84
N LEU A 152 23.97 21.10 14.77
CA LEU A 152 23.22 19.87 15.02
C LEU A 152 21.94 20.03 15.88
N ASP A 153 21.69 21.26 16.40
CA ASP A 153 20.41 21.57 17.05
C ASP A 153 19.37 21.91 15.98
N ASP A 154 18.95 20.89 15.25
CA ASP A 154 18.03 20.95 14.09
C ASP A 154 17.24 19.64 13.97
N TYR A 155 16.16 19.68 13.20
CA TYR A 155 15.34 18.54 12.88
C TYR A 155 15.30 18.30 11.38
N THR A 156 15.30 17.03 10.98
CA THR A 156 14.89 16.60 9.64
C THR A 156 13.39 16.32 9.68
N ILE A 157 12.63 17.05 8.90
CA ILE A 157 11.18 16.86 8.75
C ILE A 157 10.93 16.15 7.43
N GLU A 158 10.14 15.08 7.46
CA GLU A 158 9.67 14.37 6.28
C GLU A 158 8.19 14.64 6.06
N VAL A 159 7.85 15.18 4.88
CA VAL A 159 6.47 15.49 4.48
C VAL A 159 6.03 14.56 3.36
N GLY A 160 4.92 13.85 3.59
CA GLY A 160 4.19 13.07 2.60
C GLY A 160 3.32 13.99 1.74
N LEU A 161 3.67 14.12 0.46
CA LEU A 161 2.99 15.03 -0.46
C LEU A 161 2.04 14.27 -1.38
N THR A 162 0.80 14.76 -1.49
CA THR A 162 -0.14 14.30 -2.51
C THR A 162 0.37 14.67 -3.91
N PRO A 163 0.01 13.91 -4.97
CA PRO A 163 0.54 14.15 -6.31
C PRO A 163 0.29 15.56 -6.87
N ASN A 164 -0.76 16.26 -6.43
CA ASN A 164 -1.07 17.63 -6.85
C ASN A 164 -0.14 18.68 -6.22
N ARG A 165 0.53 18.36 -5.11
CA ARG A 165 1.41 19.29 -4.38
C ARG A 165 2.89 19.14 -4.78
N GLY A 166 3.17 18.97 -6.09
CA GLY A 166 4.52 18.91 -6.64
C GLY A 166 5.34 20.20 -6.40
N ASP A 167 4.68 21.34 -6.25
CA ASP A 167 5.28 22.63 -5.87
C ASP A 167 6.07 22.55 -4.54
N CYS A 168 5.58 21.75 -3.58
CA CYS A 168 6.19 21.51 -2.27
C CYS A 168 7.30 20.46 -2.28
N LEU A 169 7.68 19.88 -3.44
CA LEU A 169 8.88 19.03 -3.57
C LEU A 169 10.16 19.87 -3.57
N SER A 170 10.14 21.06 -2.97
CA SER A 170 11.27 21.97 -2.80
C SER A 170 11.15 22.76 -1.49
N LEU A 171 12.31 23.25 -1.02
CA LEU A 171 12.34 24.15 0.13
C LEU A 171 11.61 25.47 -0.17
N ALA A 172 11.76 26.00 -1.40
CA ALA A 172 11.08 27.21 -1.85
C ALA A 172 9.55 27.05 -1.77
N GLY A 173 8.99 25.93 -2.22
CA GLY A 173 7.57 25.65 -2.13
C GLY A 173 7.07 25.53 -0.69
N LEU A 174 7.77 24.78 0.15
CA LEU A 174 7.46 24.65 1.58
C LEU A 174 7.55 26.00 2.29
N ALA A 175 8.53 26.83 1.97
CA ALA A 175 8.69 28.15 2.56
C ALA A 175 7.55 29.11 2.17
N ARG A 176 7.04 29.05 0.92
CA ARG A 176 5.82 29.78 0.51
C ARG A 176 4.61 29.37 1.36
N GLU A 177 4.44 28.07 1.59
CA GLU A 177 3.38 27.56 2.43
C GLU A 177 3.50 28.08 3.88
N VAL A 178 4.70 27.98 4.48
CA VAL A 178 4.94 28.50 5.84
C VAL A 178 4.70 30.00 5.91
N SER A 179 5.14 30.76 4.90
CA SER A 179 4.88 32.20 4.76
C SER A 179 3.39 32.49 4.74
N ALA A 180 2.61 31.77 3.93
CA ALA A 180 1.16 31.95 3.81
C ALA A 180 0.40 31.51 5.07
N ILE A 181 0.83 30.43 5.74
CA ILE A 181 0.21 29.90 6.95
C ILE A 181 0.34 30.85 8.15
N TYR A 182 1.51 31.47 8.30
CA TYR A 182 1.87 32.26 9.48
C TYR A 182 1.92 33.76 9.23
N ASP A 183 1.66 34.20 7.98
CA ASP A 183 1.75 35.61 7.55
C ASP A 183 3.13 36.21 7.90
N VAL A 184 4.18 35.47 7.62
CA VAL A 184 5.58 35.88 7.82
C VAL A 184 6.28 36.17 6.48
N PRO A 185 7.21 37.12 6.44
CA PRO A 185 7.90 37.43 5.19
C PRO A 185 8.72 36.24 4.66
N LEU A 186 8.63 36.04 3.34
CA LEU A 186 9.48 35.12 2.61
C LEU A 186 10.83 35.80 2.30
N ALA A 187 11.93 35.13 2.63
CA ALA A 187 13.31 35.59 2.37
C ALA A 187 14.00 34.65 1.36
N PRO A 188 13.62 34.70 0.07
CA PRO A 188 14.22 33.84 -0.94
C PRO A 188 15.68 34.21 -1.18
N VAL A 189 16.49 33.20 -1.53
CA VAL A 189 17.88 33.44 -1.96
C VAL A 189 17.87 34.32 -3.21
N ALA A 190 18.65 35.39 -3.18
CA ALA A 190 18.88 36.23 -4.36
C ALA A 190 19.65 35.40 -5.42
N VAL A 191 19.13 35.43 -6.65
CA VAL A 191 19.77 34.76 -7.78
C VAL A 191 20.03 35.79 -8.85
N ASP A 192 21.29 36.29 -8.89
CA ASP A 192 21.74 37.24 -9.87
C ASP A 192 22.21 36.51 -11.13
N ALA A 193 22.05 37.17 -12.29
CA ALA A 193 22.58 36.66 -13.54
C ALA A 193 24.13 36.61 -13.50
N VAL A 194 24.67 35.47 -13.90
CA VAL A 194 26.11 35.26 -14.01
C VAL A 194 26.59 35.59 -15.41
N ALA A 195 27.42 36.64 -15.54
CA ALA A 195 27.95 37.08 -16.83
C ALA A 195 28.80 35.98 -17.49
N ALA A 196 28.67 35.84 -18.82
CA ALA A 196 29.54 34.95 -19.59
C ALA A 196 30.97 35.48 -19.62
N GLN A 197 31.95 34.59 -19.55
CA GLN A 197 33.40 34.88 -19.62
C GLN A 197 34.02 34.39 -20.94
N HIS A 198 33.27 33.59 -21.71
CA HIS A 198 33.62 33.17 -23.08
C HIS A 198 32.33 33.03 -23.91
N ASP A 199 32.48 32.90 -25.26
CA ASP A 199 31.34 32.83 -26.19
C ASP A 199 30.97 31.39 -26.61
N GLU A 200 31.60 30.36 -26.05
CA GLU A 200 31.35 28.99 -26.44
C GLU A 200 29.95 28.52 -25.99
N THR A 201 29.26 27.92 -26.94
CA THR A 201 27.94 27.31 -26.73
C THR A 201 27.89 25.91 -27.34
N ARG A 202 26.90 25.15 -27.00
CA ARG A 202 26.47 23.95 -27.75
C ARG A 202 25.08 24.20 -28.34
N PRO A 203 24.88 23.90 -29.63
CA PRO A 203 23.55 24.02 -30.23
C PRO A 203 22.58 23.05 -29.56
N VAL A 204 21.36 23.48 -29.36
CA VAL A 204 20.27 22.69 -28.78
C VAL A 204 19.14 22.62 -29.80
N GLU A 205 18.68 21.39 -30.10
CA GLU A 205 17.54 21.11 -30.96
C GLU A 205 16.41 20.46 -30.18
N LEU A 206 15.21 21.02 -30.20
CA LEU A 206 13.99 20.41 -29.68
C LEU A 206 13.27 19.61 -30.78
N ALA A 207 13.66 18.36 -31.00
CA ALA A 207 13.00 17.49 -31.97
C ALA A 207 11.67 16.91 -31.46
N ALA A 208 11.42 16.96 -30.13
CA ALA A 208 10.16 16.59 -29.49
C ALA A 208 9.60 17.76 -28.65
N PRO A 209 9.21 18.89 -29.26
CA PRO A 209 8.87 20.12 -28.52
C PRO A 209 7.60 20.02 -27.68
N ALA A 210 6.72 19.05 -27.93
CA ALA A 210 5.56 18.80 -27.09
C ALA A 210 5.95 18.10 -25.76
N ALA A 211 6.96 17.24 -25.78
CA ALA A 211 7.45 16.54 -24.59
C ALA A 211 8.48 17.37 -23.80
N CYS A 212 9.26 18.23 -24.48
CA CYS A 212 10.20 19.17 -23.88
C CYS A 212 9.97 20.57 -24.44
N PRO A 213 9.06 21.37 -23.92
CA PRO A 213 8.78 22.72 -24.41
C PRO A 213 9.88 23.75 -24.14
N ARG A 214 10.73 23.50 -23.12
CA ARG A 214 11.82 24.43 -22.78
C ARG A 214 13.06 23.67 -22.35
N TYR A 215 14.21 24.05 -22.89
CA TYR A 215 15.50 23.47 -22.54
C TYR A 215 16.57 24.56 -22.50
N LEU A 216 17.34 24.59 -21.42
CA LEU A 216 18.46 25.49 -21.22
C LEU A 216 19.74 24.68 -21.10
N GLY A 217 20.80 25.17 -21.75
CA GLY A 217 22.15 24.63 -21.66
C GLY A 217 23.17 25.70 -21.43
N ARG A 218 24.21 25.43 -20.67
CA ARG A 218 25.34 26.34 -20.41
C ARG A 218 26.64 25.56 -20.39
N VAL A 219 27.63 26.03 -21.12
CA VAL A 219 29.02 25.54 -21.06
C VAL A 219 29.74 26.25 -19.91
N ILE A 220 30.45 25.48 -19.07
CA ILE A 220 31.34 25.99 -18.03
C ILE A 220 32.69 25.31 -18.20
N ARG A 221 33.73 26.11 -18.48
CA ARG A 221 35.09 25.64 -18.71
C ARG A 221 35.94 25.68 -17.44
N ASN A 222 37.01 24.88 -17.43
CA ASN A 222 38.06 24.94 -16.44
C ASN A 222 37.59 24.75 -14.98
N VAL A 223 36.68 23.82 -14.72
CA VAL A 223 36.27 23.46 -13.36
C VAL A 223 37.34 22.57 -12.68
N ASP A 224 37.52 22.75 -11.37
CA ASP A 224 38.45 22.00 -10.56
C ASP A 224 37.68 21.07 -9.60
N LEU A 225 37.43 19.85 -10.01
CA LEU A 225 36.68 18.85 -9.24
C LEU A 225 37.47 18.23 -8.09
N SER A 226 38.76 18.59 -7.94
CA SER A 226 39.53 18.18 -6.76
C SER A 226 39.19 18.95 -5.48
N ARG A 227 38.45 20.05 -5.61
CA ARG A 227 37.90 20.81 -4.48
C ARG A 227 36.70 20.11 -3.88
N PRO A 228 36.66 19.90 -2.57
CA PRO A 228 35.54 19.21 -1.93
C PRO A 228 34.29 20.07 -1.89
N THR A 229 33.16 19.42 -1.85
CA THR A 229 31.85 20.07 -1.53
C THR A 229 31.95 20.73 -0.14
N PRO A 230 31.53 22.00 0.01
CA PRO A 230 31.51 22.66 1.30
C PRO A 230 30.62 21.92 2.32
N LEU A 231 31.11 21.82 3.59
CA LEU A 231 30.42 21.07 4.64
C LEU A 231 28.95 21.49 4.84
N TRP A 232 28.65 22.79 4.74
CA TRP A 232 27.27 23.27 4.88
C TRP A 232 26.33 22.69 3.81
N MET A 233 26.82 22.46 2.59
CA MET A 233 26.05 21.85 1.51
C MET A 233 25.90 20.35 1.74
N VAL A 234 26.99 19.66 2.11
CA VAL A 234 26.97 18.23 2.47
C VAL A 234 25.94 17.97 3.59
N GLU A 235 25.92 18.80 4.64
CA GLU A 235 24.97 18.67 5.75
C GLU A 235 23.52 18.94 5.34
N ARG A 236 23.26 19.92 4.48
CA ARG A 236 21.90 20.18 3.95
C ARG A 236 21.39 19.04 3.07
N LEU A 237 22.26 18.48 2.21
CA LEU A 237 21.93 17.30 1.40
C LEU A 237 21.69 16.07 2.28
N ARG A 238 22.57 15.80 3.25
CA ARG A 238 22.39 14.69 4.21
C ARG A 238 21.04 14.76 4.94
N ARG A 239 20.68 15.96 5.44
CA ARG A 239 19.38 16.19 6.10
C ARG A 239 18.19 16.12 5.16
N SER A 240 18.45 16.09 3.85
CA SER A 240 17.43 15.86 2.80
C SER A 240 17.47 14.44 2.24
N ASP A 241 18.20 13.51 2.91
CA ASP A 241 18.37 12.11 2.51
C ASP A 241 19.11 11.93 1.17
N ILE A 242 19.97 12.90 0.83
CA ILE A 242 20.79 12.86 -0.39
C ILE A 242 22.25 12.70 0.02
N ARG A 243 22.90 11.68 -0.55
CA ARG A 243 24.31 11.44 -0.37
C ARG A 243 25.12 12.41 -1.23
N SER A 244 26.13 13.06 -0.64
CA SER A 244 27.14 13.82 -1.38
C SER A 244 28.00 12.88 -2.23
N ILE A 245 28.24 13.24 -3.48
CA ILE A 245 28.98 12.44 -4.48
C ILE A 245 30.20 13.20 -4.97
N ASP A 246 30.01 14.31 -5.67
CA ASP A 246 31.02 15.23 -6.14
C ASP A 246 30.44 16.66 -6.15
N PRO A 247 31.26 17.71 -6.15
CA PRO A 247 30.76 19.07 -5.96
C PRO A 247 29.81 19.57 -7.06
N VAL A 248 29.87 19.06 -8.28
CA VAL A 248 28.96 19.47 -9.37
C VAL A 248 27.61 18.78 -9.24
N VAL A 249 27.62 17.46 -8.98
CA VAL A 249 26.38 16.68 -8.73
C VAL A 249 25.70 17.17 -7.45
N ASP A 250 26.48 17.49 -6.41
CA ASP A 250 25.96 18.03 -5.15
C ASP A 250 25.28 19.40 -5.38
N VAL A 251 25.82 20.26 -6.24
CA VAL A 251 25.16 21.52 -6.61
C VAL A 251 23.86 21.27 -7.36
N THR A 252 23.81 20.33 -8.31
CA THR A 252 22.57 20.04 -9.04
C THR A 252 21.50 19.46 -8.10
N ASN A 253 21.88 18.57 -7.19
CA ASN A 253 21.00 18.04 -6.15
C ASN A 253 20.55 19.11 -5.16
N TYR A 254 21.46 19.98 -4.75
CA TYR A 254 21.15 21.10 -3.86
C TYR A 254 20.12 22.04 -4.47
N VAL A 255 20.27 22.43 -5.73
CA VAL A 255 19.33 23.30 -6.44
C VAL A 255 17.98 22.61 -6.62
N MET A 256 17.97 21.31 -6.89
CA MET A 256 16.72 20.52 -6.94
C MET A 256 15.96 20.56 -5.61
N ILE A 257 16.63 20.38 -4.47
CA ILE A 257 16.00 20.48 -3.16
C ILE A 257 15.64 21.92 -2.79
N GLU A 258 16.52 22.89 -3.09
CA GLU A 258 16.29 24.30 -2.77
C GLU A 258 15.12 24.89 -3.57
N LEU A 259 15.09 24.71 -4.88
CA LEU A 259 14.17 25.38 -5.79
C LEU A 259 13.11 24.47 -6.43
N GLY A 260 13.33 23.16 -6.50
CA GLY A 260 12.42 22.21 -7.14
C GLY A 260 12.73 21.92 -8.60
N GLN A 261 13.86 22.39 -9.14
CA GLN A 261 14.29 22.15 -10.51
C GLN A 261 15.35 21.05 -10.54
N PRO A 262 15.03 19.84 -11.00
CA PRO A 262 16.06 18.86 -11.30
C PRO A 262 16.96 19.35 -12.46
N MET A 263 18.24 19.15 -12.29
CA MET A 263 19.26 19.55 -13.26
C MET A 263 20.22 18.39 -13.54
N HIS A 264 20.91 18.46 -14.67
CA HIS A 264 21.97 17.50 -14.98
C HIS A 264 23.23 18.22 -15.48
N ALA A 265 24.39 17.61 -15.21
CA ALA A 265 25.67 18.07 -15.72
C ALA A 265 26.31 16.96 -16.56
N PHE A 266 26.63 17.28 -17.80
CA PHE A 266 27.35 16.39 -18.69
C PHE A 266 28.82 16.78 -18.74
N ASP A 267 29.71 15.82 -18.93
CA ASP A 267 31.07 16.09 -19.38
C ASP A 267 30.99 16.62 -20.82
N LEU A 268 31.47 17.82 -21.02
CA LEU A 268 31.40 18.50 -22.33
C LEU A 268 32.15 17.73 -23.42
N ALA A 269 33.21 16.98 -23.06
CA ALA A 269 34.01 16.20 -24.00
C ALA A 269 33.22 15.02 -24.61
N GLU A 270 32.22 14.54 -23.89
CA GLU A 270 31.36 13.38 -24.27
C GLU A 270 30.15 13.80 -25.13
N ILE A 271 29.97 15.09 -25.42
CA ILE A 271 28.89 15.61 -26.27
C ILE A 271 29.39 15.81 -27.71
N ASN A 272 28.93 15.00 -28.64
CA ASN A 272 29.29 15.07 -30.03
C ASN A 272 28.38 16.07 -30.81
N GLY A 273 28.93 17.24 -31.16
CA GLY A 273 28.24 18.26 -31.93
C GLY A 273 27.35 19.14 -31.05
N GLY A 274 26.11 18.76 -30.85
CA GLY A 274 25.15 19.51 -30.03
C GLY A 274 24.19 18.58 -29.26
N VAL A 275 23.28 19.18 -28.51
CA VAL A 275 22.25 18.43 -27.73
C VAL A 275 20.97 18.40 -28.56
N ARG A 276 20.36 17.21 -28.60
CA ARG A 276 19.11 16.95 -29.32
C ARG A 276 18.12 16.28 -28.38
N VAL A 277 17.04 16.97 -28.06
CA VAL A 277 15.95 16.42 -27.25
C VAL A 277 14.94 15.78 -28.18
N ARG A 278 14.88 14.44 -28.16
CA ARG A 278 14.08 13.63 -29.09
C ARG A 278 13.42 12.44 -28.41
N MET A 279 12.47 11.83 -29.10
CA MET A 279 12.04 10.47 -28.72
C MET A 279 13.16 9.47 -29.03
N ALA A 280 13.28 8.42 -28.23
CA ALA A 280 14.24 7.35 -28.47
C ALA A 280 13.92 6.58 -29.74
N GLU A 281 14.94 5.99 -30.36
CA GLU A 281 14.77 4.97 -31.39
C GLU A 281 14.45 3.61 -30.72
N ASP A 282 13.51 2.86 -31.27
CA ASP A 282 13.13 1.59 -30.69
C ASP A 282 14.30 0.59 -30.68
N GLY A 283 14.62 0.06 -29.51
CA GLY A 283 15.75 -0.84 -29.32
C GLY A 283 17.11 -0.15 -29.09
N GLU A 284 17.16 1.20 -29.06
CA GLU A 284 18.36 1.96 -28.71
C GLU A 284 18.87 1.57 -27.33
N LYS A 285 20.18 1.41 -27.15
CA LYS A 285 20.81 1.01 -25.89
C LYS A 285 21.36 2.21 -25.13
N LEU A 286 21.20 2.19 -23.80
CA LEU A 286 21.77 3.17 -22.90
C LEU A 286 22.25 2.47 -21.62
N VAL A 287 23.48 2.74 -21.20
CA VAL A 287 23.98 2.36 -19.87
C VAL A 287 23.75 3.54 -18.94
N LEU A 288 23.04 3.32 -17.85
CA LEU A 288 22.67 4.37 -16.89
C LEU A 288 23.77 4.61 -15.85
N LEU A 289 23.67 5.71 -15.09
CA LEU A 289 24.63 6.06 -14.02
C LEU A 289 24.77 4.99 -12.92
N ASP A 290 23.79 4.10 -12.74
CA ASP A 290 23.84 2.97 -11.81
C ASP A 290 24.48 1.70 -12.43
N GLY A 291 24.98 1.77 -13.67
CA GLY A 291 25.59 0.68 -14.41
C GLY A 291 24.59 -0.25 -15.10
N GLN A 292 23.30 -0.02 -14.99
CA GLN A 292 22.27 -0.83 -15.65
C GLN A 292 22.22 -0.54 -17.14
N GLU A 293 22.40 -1.55 -18.02
CA GLU A 293 22.12 -1.42 -19.45
C GLU A 293 20.62 -1.63 -19.69
N ILE A 294 20.01 -0.66 -20.31
CA ILE A 294 18.59 -0.69 -20.69
C ILE A 294 18.42 -0.66 -22.22
N THR A 295 17.26 -1.14 -22.66
CA THR A 295 16.81 -1.01 -24.05
C THR A 295 15.67 0.00 -24.10
N LEU A 296 15.89 1.10 -24.80
CA LEU A 296 14.92 2.20 -24.90
C LEU A 296 13.75 1.81 -25.81
N ARG A 297 12.59 2.36 -25.50
CA ARG A 297 11.35 2.23 -26.28
C ARG A 297 11.08 3.53 -27.02
N ALA A 298 10.44 3.46 -28.18
CA ALA A 298 10.13 4.60 -29.03
C ALA A 298 9.27 5.69 -28.34
N ASP A 299 8.59 5.35 -27.23
CA ASP A 299 7.77 6.28 -26.43
C ASP A 299 8.54 6.96 -25.27
N THR A 300 9.86 6.84 -25.24
CA THR A 300 10.73 7.40 -24.20
C THR A 300 11.42 8.66 -24.70
N LEU A 301 11.30 9.76 -23.95
CA LEU A 301 12.02 10.99 -24.23
C LEU A 301 13.48 10.85 -23.77
N VAL A 302 14.42 11.23 -24.62
CA VAL A 302 15.86 11.19 -24.33
C VAL A 302 16.53 12.52 -24.61
N ILE A 303 17.56 12.81 -23.82
CA ILE A 303 18.59 13.79 -24.18
C ILE A 303 19.63 13.02 -24.97
N ALA A 304 19.91 13.44 -26.18
CA ALA A 304 20.85 12.82 -27.10
C ALA A 304 21.84 13.85 -27.63
N ASP A 305 22.96 13.39 -28.17
CA ASP A 305 23.81 14.14 -29.06
C ASP A 305 23.51 13.77 -30.53
N HIS A 306 24.43 14.08 -31.45
CA HIS A 306 24.27 13.72 -32.86
C HIS A 306 24.53 12.24 -33.17
N GLN A 307 24.96 11.46 -32.18
CA GLN A 307 25.35 10.06 -32.37
C GLN A 307 24.53 9.07 -31.51
N ARG A 308 24.20 9.43 -30.29
CA ARG A 308 23.58 8.51 -29.29
C ARG A 308 22.71 9.22 -28.26
N ALA A 309 21.90 8.43 -27.54
CA ALA A 309 21.24 8.90 -26.31
C ALA A 309 22.28 9.07 -25.18
N LEU A 310 22.17 10.17 -24.43
CA LEU A 310 23.02 10.53 -23.30
C LEU A 310 22.29 10.35 -21.96
N ALA A 311 20.96 10.48 -21.94
CA ALA A 311 20.13 10.34 -20.74
C ALA A 311 18.69 9.99 -21.08
N ILE A 312 17.98 9.32 -20.15
CA ILE A 312 16.51 9.36 -20.15
C ILE A 312 16.11 10.72 -19.59
N ALA A 313 15.47 11.55 -20.39
CA ALA A 313 15.08 12.90 -20.03
C ALA A 313 14.23 12.92 -18.73
N GLY A 314 14.63 13.72 -17.75
CA GLY A 314 13.95 13.88 -16.48
C GLY A 314 13.96 12.65 -15.57
N VAL A 315 14.69 11.58 -15.89
CA VAL A 315 14.75 10.35 -15.10
C VAL A 315 16.17 10.07 -14.61
N MET A 316 17.12 9.73 -15.52
CA MET A 316 18.47 9.35 -15.14
C MET A 316 19.45 9.58 -16.29
N GLY A 317 20.64 10.09 -15.96
CA GLY A 317 21.75 10.26 -16.88
C GLY A 317 22.37 8.93 -17.33
N GLY A 318 23.08 8.96 -18.44
CA GLY A 318 23.94 7.86 -18.90
C GLY A 318 25.33 7.90 -18.24
N GLU A 319 25.90 6.73 -17.99
CA GLU A 319 27.21 6.58 -17.34
C GLU A 319 28.34 7.30 -18.12
N HIS A 320 28.36 7.12 -19.43
CA HIS A 320 29.42 7.64 -20.28
C HIS A 320 29.47 9.16 -20.44
N SER A 321 28.34 9.83 -20.25
CA SER A 321 28.22 11.27 -20.42
C SER A 321 28.19 12.03 -19.09
N GLY A 322 28.19 11.32 -17.97
CA GLY A 322 28.21 11.90 -16.62
C GLY A 322 29.55 12.54 -16.28
N VAL A 323 29.52 13.37 -15.25
CA VAL A 323 30.72 13.99 -14.67
C VAL A 323 31.58 12.91 -14.00
N SER A 324 32.91 13.01 -14.13
CA SER A 324 33.90 12.12 -13.52
C SER A 324 35.09 12.93 -12.97
N ASP A 325 35.98 12.31 -12.21
CA ASP A 325 37.18 12.95 -11.66
C ASP A 325 38.08 13.59 -12.74
N SER A 326 37.97 13.13 -13.99
CA SER A 326 38.71 13.67 -15.14
C SER A 326 38.06 14.83 -15.83
N THR A 327 36.79 15.12 -15.56
CA THR A 327 36.03 16.20 -16.19
C THR A 327 36.62 17.54 -15.83
N ARG A 328 36.76 18.41 -16.85
CA ARG A 328 37.28 19.80 -16.74
C ARG A 328 36.33 20.83 -17.29
N ASP A 329 35.44 20.41 -18.14
CA ASP A 329 34.50 21.26 -18.81
C ASP A 329 33.10 20.64 -18.76
N LEU A 330 32.11 21.45 -18.43
CA LEU A 330 30.75 20.98 -18.18
C LEU A 330 29.77 21.52 -19.24
N PHE A 331 28.74 20.73 -19.53
CA PHE A 331 27.52 21.23 -20.09
C PHE A 331 26.38 21.05 -19.06
N LEU A 332 25.93 22.17 -18.49
CA LEU A 332 24.88 22.17 -17.48
C LEU A 332 23.52 22.25 -18.13
N GLU A 333 22.58 21.40 -17.72
CA GLU A 333 21.22 21.30 -18.25
C GLU A 333 20.20 21.75 -17.19
N ALA A 334 19.18 22.51 -17.63
CA ALA A 334 17.94 22.72 -16.91
C ALA A 334 16.78 22.74 -17.92
N ALA A 335 15.76 21.91 -17.73
CA ALA A 335 14.68 21.76 -18.68
C ALA A 335 13.30 21.73 -18.01
N PHE A 336 12.28 22.03 -18.82
CA PHE A 336 10.89 21.74 -18.48
C PHE A 336 10.38 20.62 -19.38
N PHE A 337 9.91 19.55 -18.80
CA PHE A 337 9.32 18.42 -19.51
C PHE A 337 7.81 18.35 -19.20
N ASP A 338 7.05 17.95 -20.22
CA ASP A 338 5.62 17.70 -20.05
C ASP A 338 5.38 16.49 -19.13
N THR A 339 4.51 16.64 -18.14
CA THR A 339 4.25 15.62 -17.14
C THR A 339 3.68 14.33 -17.73
N ILE A 340 2.84 14.44 -18.77
CA ILE A 340 2.22 13.27 -19.43
C ILE A 340 3.28 12.49 -20.21
N ALA A 341 4.22 13.18 -20.85
CA ALA A 341 5.32 12.53 -21.57
C ALA A 341 6.22 11.70 -20.65
N LEU A 342 6.37 12.10 -19.38
CA LEU A 342 7.22 11.41 -18.40
C LEU A 342 6.47 10.44 -17.47
N ALA A 343 5.14 10.54 -17.37
CA ALA A 343 4.33 9.73 -16.46
C ALA A 343 4.58 8.22 -16.66
N GLY A 344 5.01 7.56 -15.59
CA GLY A 344 5.26 6.12 -15.55
C GLY A 344 6.51 5.64 -16.32
N LYS A 345 7.28 6.54 -16.97
CA LYS A 345 8.47 6.16 -17.74
C LYS A 345 9.55 5.58 -16.84
N ALA A 346 9.88 6.23 -15.73
CA ALA A 346 10.84 5.70 -14.76
C ALA A 346 10.47 4.29 -14.31
N ARG A 347 9.23 4.09 -13.86
CA ARG A 347 8.71 2.79 -13.41
C ARG A 347 8.78 1.71 -14.50
N SER A 348 8.58 2.08 -15.75
CA SER A 348 8.62 1.13 -16.86
C SER A 348 10.03 0.54 -17.13
N TYR A 349 11.06 1.18 -16.60
CA TYR A 349 12.45 0.71 -16.58
C TYR A 349 12.90 0.22 -15.19
N GLY A 350 11.97 0.08 -14.24
CA GLY A 350 12.28 -0.31 -12.86
C GLY A 350 12.99 0.76 -12.05
N LEU A 351 12.92 2.04 -12.49
CA LEU A 351 13.59 3.16 -11.87
C LEU A 351 12.62 4.00 -11.01
N HIS A 352 13.18 4.62 -9.98
CA HIS A 352 12.53 5.65 -9.18
C HIS A 352 13.61 6.64 -8.72
N THR A 353 13.54 7.89 -9.19
CA THR A 353 14.53 8.92 -8.91
C THR A 353 13.86 10.19 -8.38
N ASP A 354 14.60 11.02 -7.63
CA ASP A 354 14.15 12.33 -7.18
C ASP A 354 13.79 13.26 -8.34
N SER A 355 14.47 13.13 -9.47
CA SER A 355 14.18 13.83 -10.70
C SER A 355 12.84 13.40 -11.31
N SER A 356 12.64 12.11 -11.54
CA SER A 356 11.40 11.57 -12.11
C SER A 356 10.19 11.85 -11.21
N HIS A 357 10.38 11.76 -9.89
CA HIS A 357 9.34 12.06 -8.89
C HIS A 357 8.82 13.50 -9.01
N ARG A 358 9.70 14.47 -9.32
CA ARG A 358 9.33 15.87 -9.56
C ARG A 358 8.71 16.09 -10.93
N PHE A 359 9.34 15.62 -12.00
CA PHE A 359 8.84 15.85 -13.35
C PHE A 359 7.51 15.14 -13.62
N GLU A 360 7.26 13.96 -13.06
CA GLU A 360 5.97 13.28 -13.19
C GLU A 360 4.82 14.02 -12.49
N ARG A 361 5.11 14.81 -11.47
CA ARG A 361 4.11 15.62 -10.74
C ARG A 361 3.99 17.04 -11.27
N GLY A 362 5.04 17.53 -11.85
CA GLY A 362 5.15 18.88 -12.40
C GLY A 362 6.32 19.66 -11.79
N VAL A 363 6.98 20.43 -12.65
CA VAL A 363 8.01 21.40 -12.31
C VAL A 363 7.57 22.75 -12.88
N ASP A 364 7.92 23.85 -12.23
CA ASP A 364 7.59 25.20 -12.70
C ASP A 364 8.23 25.47 -14.08
N SER A 365 7.42 25.69 -15.09
CA SER A 365 7.85 25.92 -16.47
C SER A 365 8.71 27.19 -16.68
N GLN A 366 8.77 28.07 -15.67
CA GLN A 366 9.56 29.31 -15.71
C GLN A 366 10.82 29.27 -14.85
N LEU A 367 11.02 28.19 -14.07
CA LEU A 367 12.09 28.09 -13.07
C LEU A 367 13.47 27.81 -13.68
N ALA A 368 13.55 27.14 -14.82
CA ALA A 368 14.79 26.63 -15.40
C ALA A 368 15.92 27.68 -15.50
N ARG A 369 15.61 28.93 -15.87
CA ARG A 369 16.62 30.00 -15.95
C ARG A 369 17.16 30.40 -14.59
N LYS A 370 16.30 30.57 -13.61
CA LYS A 370 16.69 30.89 -12.23
C LYS A 370 17.55 29.76 -11.62
N ALA A 371 17.19 28.51 -11.86
CA ALA A 371 17.96 27.36 -11.42
C ALA A 371 19.34 27.29 -12.10
N MET A 372 19.42 27.57 -13.41
CA MET A 372 20.66 27.62 -14.17
C MET A 372 21.63 28.68 -13.62
N GLU A 373 21.15 29.88 -13.34
CA GLU A 373 21.99 30.95 -12.74
C GLU A 373 22.42 30.58 -11.29
N ARG A 374 21.51 30.00 -10.49
CA ARG A 374 21.82 29.56 -9.13
C ARG A 374 22.90 28.48 -9.12
N ALA A 375 22.73 27.45 -9.95
CA ALA A 375 23.71 26.36 -10.06
C ALA A 375 25.06 26.86 -10.56
N THR A 376 25.04 27.71 -11.59
CA THR A 376 26.28 28.32 -12.11
C THR A 376 27.04 29.07 -11.00
N ARG A 377 26.35 29.93 -10.23
CA ARG A 377 26.99 30.67 -9.13
C ARG A 377 27.64 29.72 -8.13
N LEU A 378 26.89 28.69 -7.68
CA LEU A 378 27.40 27.71 -6.73
C LEU A 378 28.61 26.92 -7.29
N ILE A 379 28.57 26.51 -8.56
CA ILE A 379 29.69 25.82 -9.20
C ILE A 379 30.93 26.72 -9.19
N LEU A 380 30.80 28.01 -9.63
CA LEU A 380 31.91 28.94 -9.64
C LEU A 380 32.49 29.20 -8.24
N ASP A 381 31.66 29.33 -7.24
CA ASP A 381 32.08 29.56 -5.85
C ASP A 381 32.80 28.36 -5.25
N ILE A 382 32.45 27.11 -5.63
CA ILE A 382 32.99 25.88 -5.07
C ILE A 382 34.21 25.39 -5.87
N VAL A 383 34.02 25.15 -7.17
CA VAL A 383 35.03 24.51 -8.05
C VAL A 383 35.66 25.47 -9.05
N GLY A 384 35.19 26.74 -9.07
CA GLY A 384 35.66 27.73 -10.06
C GLY A 384 35.10 27.46 -11.44
N GLY A 385 35.77 27.97 -12.44
CA GLY A 385 35.38 27.78 -13.82
C GLY A 385 35.04 29.08 -14.51
N GLU A 386 34.87 29.02 -15.84
CA GLU A 386 34.56 30.13 -16.74
C GLU A 386 33.23 29.81 -17.45
N PRO A 387 32.13 30.51 -17.12
CA PRO A 387 30.81 30.25 -17.73
C PRO A 387 30.70 30.89 -19.12
N GLY A 388 30.11 30.16 -20.07
CA GLY A 388 29.62 30.66 -21.33
C GLY A 388 28.23 31.29 -21.23
N PRO A 389 27.67 31.79 -22.35
CA PRO A 389 26.29 32.26 -22.40
C PRO A 389 25.30 31.09 -22.21
N ILE A 390 24.13 31.39 -21.67
CA ILE A 390 23.02 30.41 -21.62
C ILE A 390 22.39 30.32 -23.00
N VAL A 391 22.29 29.09 -23.52
CA VAL A 391 21.48 28.77 -24.70
C VAL A 391 20.11 28.36 -24.23
N GLU A 392 19.07 28.99 -24.70
CA GLU A 392 17.69 28.67 -24.37
C GLU A 392 16.89 28.38 -25.65
N GLN A 393 16.23 27.22 -25.69
CA GLN A 393 15.28 26.84 -26.71
C GLN A 393 13.89 26.69 -26.09
N VAL A 394 12.91 27.39 -26.70
CA VAL A 394 11.53 27.41 -26.18
C VAL A 394 10.54 27.16 -27.31
N SER A 395 9.57 26.30 -27.06
CA SER A 395 8.39 26.12 -27.89
C SER A 395 7.17 26.71 -27.18
N GLU A 396 6.92 28.01 -27.44
CA GLU A 396 5.83 28.77 -26.79
C GLU A 396 4.44 28.15 -27.01
N ALA A 397 4.26 27.38 -28.09
CA ALA A 397 3.01 26.69 -28.38
C ALA A 397 2.68 25.56 -27.42
N HIS A 398 3.71 24.96 -26.80
CA HIS A 398 3.57 23.77 -25.92
C HIS A 398 3.80 24.11 -24.45
N LEU A 399 4.18 25.34 -24.10
CA LEU A 399 4.23 25.74 -22.69
C LEU A 399 2.83 25.79 -22.07
N PRO A 400 2.70 25.40 -20.80
CA PRO A 400 1.42 25.47 -20.08
C PRO A 400 0.87 26.91 -20.08
N LYS A 401 -0.42 27.03 -20.37
CA LYS A 401 -1.14 28.31 -20.33
C LYS A 401 -2.36 28.13 -19.45
N VAL A 402 -2.35 28.76 -18.28
CA VAL A 402 -3.49 28.76 -17.37
C VAL A 402 -4.27 30.05 -17.56
N ALA A 403 -5.54 29.95 -17.97
CA ALA A 403 -6.44 31.09 -18.02
C ALA A 403 -6.82 31.52 -16.59
N PRO A 404 -7.06 32.83 -16.35
CA PRO A 404 -7.56 33.27 -15.06
C PRO A 404 -8.87 32.55 -14.68
N ILE A 405 -8.99 32.17 -13.43
CA ILE A 405 -10.11 31.40 -12.89
C ILE A 405 -11.09 32.38 -12.22
N THR A 406 -12.39 32.26 -12.55
CA THR A 406 -13.43 33.03 -11.88
C THR A 406 -13.77 32.37 -10.53
N LEU A 407 -13.63 33.13 -9.42
CA LEU A 407 -14.03 32.73 -8.09
C LEU A 407 -15.26 33.51 -7.63
N ARG A 408 -16.29 32.83 -7.15
CA ARG A 408 -17.56 33.40 -6.70
C ARG A 408 -17.75 33.21 -5.19
N ALA A 409 -18.03 34.29 -4.45
CA ALA A 409 -18.28 34.25 -3.00
C ALA A 409 -19.45 33.33 -2.62
N GLU A 410 -20.50 33.30 -3.46
CA GLU A 410 -21.63 32.40 -3.24
C GLU A 410 -21.19 30.92 -3.29
N ARG A 411 -20.32 30.57 -4.25
CA ARG A 411 -19.80 29.22 -4.39
C ARG A 411 -18.89 28.83 -3.23
N VAL A 412 -18.04 29.78 -2.77
CA VAL A 412 -17.24 29.60 -1.54
C VAL A 412 -18.15 29.31 -0.35
N THR A 413 -19.18 30.11 -0.15
CA THR A 413 -20.16 29.94 0.95
C THR A 413 -20.87 28.58 0.88
N GLN A 414 -21.27 28.18 -0.33
CA GLN A 414 -21.95 26.90 -0.55
C GLN A 414 -21.05 25.70 -0.21
N MET A 415 -19.80 25.76 -0.64
CA MET A 415 -18.85 24.65 -0.45
C MET A 415 -18.35 24.56 1.00
N LEU A 416 -18.00 25.68 1.61
CA LEU A 416 -17.47 25.72 2.98
C LEU A 416 -18.56 25.68 4.05
N GLY A 417 -19.82 25.89 3.67
CA GLY A 417 -20.95 25.93 4.60
C GLY A 417 -21.07 27.22 5.42
N MET A 418 -20.21 28.21 5.14
CA MET A 418 -20.21 29.53 5.80
C MET A 418 -19.67 30.61 4.86
N PRO A 419 -20.11 31.88 4.97
CA PRO A 419 -19.47 32.95 4.21
C PRO A 419 -18.09 33.27 4.81
N LEU A 420 -17.15 33.55 3.91
CA LEU A 420 -15.86 34.18 4.26
C LEU A 420 -15.90 35.65 3.88
N ASP A 421 -15.23 36.48 4.68
CA ASP A 421 -15.07 37.90 4.39
C ASP A 421 -14.29 38.07 3.07
N ALA A 422 -14.72 39.01 2.21
CA ALA A 422 -14.10 39.27 0.93
C ALA A 422 -12.61 39.65 1.05
N ALA A 423 -12.27 40.44 2.10
CA ALA A 423 -10.87 40.80 2.35
C ALA A 423 -10.03 39.59 2.76
N GLU A 424 -10.59 38.65 3.52
CA GLU A 424 -9.91 37.42 3.92
C GLU A 424 -9.69 36.47 2.72
N ILE A 425 -10.67 36.34 1.82
CA ILE A 425 -10.51 35.57 0.57
C ILE A 425 -9.34 36.11 -0.23
N VAL A 426 -9.30 37.42 -0.46
CA VAL A 426 -8.22 38.07 -1.21
C VAL A 426 -6.88 37.89 -0.52
N ARG A 427 -6.80 38.11 0.78
CA ARG A 427 -5.59 37.97 1.58
C ARG A 427 -5.00 36.55 1.50
N LEU A 428 -5.84 35.51 1.70
CA LEU A 428 -5.39 34.11 1.68
C LEU A 428 -4.85 33.69 0.32
N LEU A 429 -5.55 34.08 -0.77
CA LEU A 429 -5.08 33.76 -2.11
C LEU A 429 -3.81 34.52 -2.49
N GLN A 430 -3.70 35.81 -2.12
CA GLN A 430 -2.49 36.59 -2.35
C GLN A 430 -1.29 36.09 -1.55
N ALA A 431 -1.51 35.55 -0.35
CA ALA A 431 -0.45 34.92 0.44
C ALA A 431 0.19 33.72 -0.26
N LEU A 432 -0.54 33.07 -1.18
CA LEU A 432 -0.04 31.98 -2.05
C LEU A 432 0.49 32.50 -3.40
N GLU A 433 0.78 33.79 -3.53
CA GLU A 433 1.25 34.44 -4.76
C GLU A 433 0.24 34.40 -5.95
N LEU A 434 -1.07 34.12 -5.69
CA LEU A 434 -2.10 34.25 -6.71
C LEU A 434 -2.42 35.73 -6.97
N THR A 435 -2.65 36.08 -8.21
CA THR A 435 -3.10 37.44 -8.57
C THR A 435 -4.62 37.52 -8.50
N VAL A 436 -5.17 38.36 -7.62
CA VAL A 436 -6.62 38.47 -7.40
C VAL A 436 -7.12 39.85 -7.83
N VAL A 437 -7.99 39.89 -8.83
CA VAL A 437 -8.59 41.12 -9.37
C VAL A 437 -10.10 41.01 -9.22
N ALA A 438 -10.73 42.07 -8.63
CA ALA A 438 -12.19 42.13 -8.49
C ALA A 438 -12.85 42.18 -9.88
N ASP A 439 -13.86 41.36 -10.10
CA ASP A 439 -14.62 41.25 -11.37
C ASP A 439 -16.13 41.28 -11.08
N GLY A 440 -16.58 42.35 -10.44
CA GLY A 440 -17.93 42.55 -9.99
C GLY A 440 -18.14 42.35 -8.49
N GLU A 441 -19.39 42.41 -8.04
CA GLU A 441 -19.73 42.23 -6.63
C GLU A 441 -19.68 40.75 -6.24
N GLY A 442 -18.80 40.39 -5.29
CA GLY A 442 -18.65 39.03 -4.79
C GLY A 442 -18.00 38.06 -5.81
N GLN A 443 -17.26 38.60 -6.79
CA GLN A 443 -16.59 37.82 -7.81
C GLN A 443 -15.18 38.36 -8.07
N TRP A 444 -14.24 37.42 -8.32
CA TRP A 444 -12.83 37.73 -8.61
C TRP A 444 -12.35 36.93 -9.81
N SER A 445 -11.47 37.55 -10.59
CA SER A 445 -10.64 36.87 -11.58
C SER A 445 -9.30 36.59 -10.93
N VAL A 446 -8.92 35.30 -10.85
CA VAL A 446 -7.73 34.83 -10.13
C VAL A 446 -6.71 34.29 -11.14
N GLY A 447 -5.55 34.95 -11.21
CA GLY A 447 -4.41 34.47 -11.98
C GLY A 447 -3.53 33.52 -11.16
N VAL A 448 -3.17 32.41 -11.77
CA VAL A 448 -2.41 31.34 -11.14
C VAL A 448 -0.93 31.44 -11.50
N PRO A 449 0.02 31.46 -10.54
CA PRO A 449 1.44 31.46 -10.83
C PRO A 449 1.91 30.13 -11.43
N SER A 450 3.02 30.15 -12.16
CA SER A 450 3.53 28.99 -12.92
C SER A 450 3.94 27.79 -12.05
N HIS A 451 4.24 28.01 -10.78
CA HIS A 451 4.58 26.95 -9.83
C HIS A 451 3.37 26.22 -9.24
N ARG A 452 2.14 26.74 -9.42
CA ARG A 452 0.88 26.13 -8.99
C ARG A 452 0.16 25.49 -10.21
N PHE A 453 0.79 24.51 -10.78
CA PHE A 453 0.29 23.76 -11.96
C PHE A 453 -0.89 22.83 -11.63
N ASP A 454 -1.24 22.67 -10.37
CA ASP A 454 -2.38 21.92 -9.84
C ASP A 454 -3.70 22.72 -9.89
N ILE A 455 -3.64 24.07 -9.86
CA ILE A 455 -4.82 24.92 -9.78
C ILE A 455 -5.34 25.24 -11.18
N SER A 456 -6.53 24.73 -11.51
CA SER A 456 -7.17 24.94 -12.82
C SER A 456 -8.67 25.23 -12.76
N LEU A 457 -9.31 24.94 -11.63
CA LEU A 457 -10.76 25.05 -11.41
C LEU A 457 -11.09 25.96 -10.22
N GLU A 458 -12.32 26.49 -10.22
CA GLU A 458 -12.84 27.26 -9.07
C GLU A 458 -12.76 26.48 -7.75
N VAL A 459 -12.99 25.18 -7.79
CA VAL A 459 -12.94 24.33 -6.59
C VAL A 459 -11.53 24.21 -6.02
N ASP A 460 -10.49 24.28 -6.85
CA ASP A 460 -9.11 24.24 -6.38
C ASP A 460 -8.78 25.50 -5.55
N LEU A 461 -9.30 26.68 -5.99
CA LEU A 461 -9.19 27.91 -5.21
C LEU A 461 -9.96 27.83 -3.89
N ILE A 462 -11.11 27.18 -3.87
CA ILE A 462 -11.90 26.97 -2.65
C ILE A 462 -11.17 26.02 -1.69
N GLU A 463 -10.48 25.00 -2.19
CA GLU A 463 -9.61 24.14 -1.39
C GLU A 463 -8.51 24.95 -0.71
N GLU A 464 -7.83 25.82 -1.44
CA GLU A 464 -6.78 26.69 -0.90
C GLU A 464 -7.34 27.59 0.23
N LEU A 465 -8.51 28.17 0.04
CA LEU A 465 -9.18 28.92 1.09
C LEU A 465 -9.50 28.07 2.31
N ALA A 466 -10.04 26.87 2.12
CA ALA A 466 -10.42 25.97 3.20
C ALA A 466 -9.22 25.55 4.07
N ARG A 467 -8.12 25.13 3.44
CA ARG A 467 -6.93 24.62 4.13
C ARG A 467 -6.18 25.73 4.89
N LEU A 468 -6.02 26.92 4.31
CA LEU A 468 -5.35 28.04 4.96
C LEU A 468 -6.22 28.68 6.05
N TYR A 469 -7.53 28.85 5.79
CA TYR A 469 -8.48 29.30 6.81
C TYR A 469 -8.48 28.34 8.00
N GLY A 470 -8.42 27.03 7.73
CA GLY A 470 -8.31 25.94 8.68
C GLY A 470 -9.59 25.13 8.79
N TYR A 471 -9.50 23.84 8.46
CA TYR A 471 -10.64 22.90 8.49
C TYR A 471 -11.36 22.85 9.84
N ASN A 472 -10.63 23.01 10.96
CA ASN A 472 -11.21 23.04 12.31
C ASN A 472 -12.10 24.25 12.59
N ARG A 473 -12.04 25.30 11.76
CA ARG A 473 -12.87 26.52 11.86
C ARG A 473 -14.12 26.42 11.00
N LEU A 474 -14.21 25.42 10.12
CA LEU A 474 -15.38 25.21 9.28
C LEU A 474 -16.52 24.56 10.10
N PRO A 475 -17.80 24.97 9.88
CA PRO A 475 -18.90 24.43 10.63
C PRO A 475 -19.24 23.01 10.23
N VAL A 476 -19.44 22.13 11.21
CA VAL A 476 -20.02 20.80 10.96
C VAL A 476 -21.52 20.96 10.71
N ARG A 477 -21.98 20.60 9.52
CA ARG A 477 -23.40 20.63 9.14
C ARG A 477 -23.91 19.23 8.83
N TYR A 478 -25.04 18.87 9.38
CA TYR A 478 -25.72 17.63 9.02
C TYR A 478 -26.48 17.80 7.71
N PRO A 479 -26.37 16.84 6.77
CA PRO A 479 -27.14 16.89 5.53
C PRO A 479 -28.64 16.77 5.83
N GLN A 480 -29.45 17.58 5.17
CA GLN A 480 -30.90 17.43 5.17
C GLN A 480 -31.30 16.62 3.93
N ALA A 481 -31.90 15.47 4.13
CA ALA A 481 -32.40 14.62 3.04
C ALA A 481 -33.80 14.10 3.36
N ARG A 482 -34.59 13.88 2.32
CA ARG A 482 -35.79 13.07 2.45
C ARG A 482 -35.37 11.61 2.60
N LEU A 483 -35.64 11.04 3.77
CA LEU A 483 -35.44 9.63 4.02
C LEU A 483 -36.66 8.86 3.46
N ALA A 484 -36.50 8.15 2.37
CA ALA A 484 -37.46 7.12 1.95
C ALA A 484 -37.07 5.82 2.67
N PRO A 485 -37.99 5.23 3.49
CA PRO A 485 -37.73 3.94 4.09
C PRO A 485 -37.50 2.90 2.98
N ASN A 486 -36.36 2.24 3.02
CA ASN A 486 -36.09 1.13 2.12
C ASN A 486 -36.72 -0.12 2.73
N ASN A 487 -37.83 -0.59 2.17
CA ASN A 487 -38.48 -1.82 2.60
C ASN A 487 -37.56 -3.00 2.33
N LYS A 488 -36.94 -3.52 3.37
CA LYS A 488 -36.20 -4.78 3.27
C LYS A 488 -37.21 -5.92 3.11
N PRO A 489 -37.04 -6.82 2.13
CA PRO A 489 -37.90 -7.98 2.01
C PRO A 489 -37.87 -8.80 3.29
N GLU A 490 -39.03 -9.02 3.96
CA GLU A 490 -39.09 -9.80 5.20
C GLU A 490 -38.73 -11.28 4.96
N ALA A 491 -38.98 -11.77 3.75
CA ALA A 491 -38.66 -13.13 3.33
C ALA A 491 -37.18 -13.38 3.07
N ARG A 492 -36.32 -12.36 3.29
CA ARG A 492 -34.87 -12.48 3.02
C ARG A 492 -34.06 -12.61 4.30
N ALA A 493 -33.31 -13.71 4.42
CA ALA A 493 -32.35 -13.88 5.50
C ALA A 493 -31.10 -12.99 5.27
N ALA A 494 -30.78 -12.13 6.22
CA ALA A 494 -29.57 -11.31 6.14
C ALA A 494 -28.31 -12.15 6.39
N LEU A 495 -27.23 -11.91 5.66
CA LEU A 495 -25.95 -12.60 5.85
C LEU A 495 -25.46 -12.63 7.32
N PRO A 496 -25.59 -11.56 8.12
CA PRO A 496 -25.25 -11.62 9.55
C PRO A 496 -26.06 -12.66 10.36
N LEU A 497 -27.27 -13.00 9.92
CA LEU A 497 -28.07 -14.07 10.55
C LEU A 497 -27.43 -15.44 10.27
N LEU A 498 -27.05 -15.69 9.00
CA LEU A 498 -26.40 -16.94 8.59
C LEU A 498 -25.06 -17.14 9.31
N ARG A 499 -24.26 -16.08 9.42
CA ARG A 499 -22.99 -16.11 10.17
C ARG A 499 -23.22 -16.45 11.65
N ARG A 500 -24.16 -15.78 12.31
CA ARG A 500 -24.50 -16.06 13.71
C ARG A 500 -25.02 -17.50 13.91
N LEU A 501 -25.78 -17.99 12.96
CA LEU A 501 -26.28 -19.37 12.99
C LEU A 501 -25.12 -20.38 12.96
N LEU A 502 -24.16 -20.22 12.05
CA LEU A 502 -22.99 -21.09 11.97
C LEU A 502 -22.11 -20.97 13.22
N VAL A 503 -21.90 -19.77 13.75
CA VAL A 503 -21.19 -19.57 15.02
C VAL A 503 -21.91 -20.29 16.17
N ALA A 504 -23.23 -20.19 16.25
CA ALA A 504 -24.03 -20.91 17.26
C ALA A 504 -23.94 -22.44 17.12
N ARG A 505 -23.65 -22.95 15.91
CA ARG A 505 -23.41 -24.37 15.64
C ARG A 505 -21.93 -24.77 15.83
N GLY A 506 -21.12 -23.86 16.37
CA GLY A 506 -19.72 -24.10 16.76
C GLY A 506 -18.69 -23.92 15.66
N TYR A 507 -19.05 -23.20 14.59
CA TYR A 507 -18.09 -22.77 13.58
C TYR A 507 -17.38 -21.50 13.98
N GLN A 508 -16.17 -21.33 13.44
CA GLN A 508 -15.40 -20.09 13.47
C GLN A 508 -15.34 -19.51 12.06
N GLU A 509 -15.57 -18.20 11.92
CA GLU A 509 -15.44 -17.52 10.64
C GLU A 509 -13.96 -17.41 10.28
N ALA A 510 -13.63 -17.79 9.06
CA ALA A 510 -12.34 -17.59 8.46
C ALA A 510 -12.47 -16.59 7.31
N ILE A 511 -11.43 -15.77 7.11
CA ILE A 511 -11.29 -14.90 5.96
C ILE A 511 -9.99 -15.31 5.28
N THR A 512 -10.12 -16.00 4.15
CA THR A 512 -8.96 -16.48 3.41
C THR A 512 -8.68 -15.62 2.18
N PHE A 513 -7.47 -15.70 1.64
CA PHE A 513 -7.10 -14.94 0.46
C PHE A 513 -7.92 -15.39 -0.78
N SER A 514 -8.29 -14.41 -1.59
CA SER A 514 -8.91 -14.67 -2.90
C SER A 514 -7.93 -15.24 -3.93
N PHE A 515 -6.65 -15.20 -3.61
CA PHE A 515 -5.55 -15.71 -4.43
C PHE A 515 -5.03 -17.00 -3.82
N ILE A 516 -4.86 -18.02 -4.63
CA ILE A 516 -4.42 -19.34 -4.20
C ILE A 516 -3.30 -19.87 -5.08
N ASP A 517 -2.62 -20.89 -4.61
CA ASP A 517 -1.62 -21.62 -5.36
C ASP A 517 -2.27 -22.27 -6.59
N PRO A 518 -1.72 -22.06 -7.82
CA PRO A 518 -2.19 -22.74 -9.02
C PRO A 518 -2.23 -24.27 -8.91
N ALA A 519 -1.29 -24.86 -8.18
CA ALA A 519 -1.29 -26.31 -7.92
C ALA A 519 -2.45 -26.73 -7.03
N LEU A 520 -2.79 -25.92 -6.03
CA LEU A 520 -3.95 -26.15 -5.18
C LEU A 520 -5.27 -25.94 -5.95
N PHE A 521 -5.31 -24.94 -6.85
CA PHE A 521 -6.45 -24.74 -7.75
C PHE A 521 -6.74 -25.99 -8.58
N GLU A 522 -5.73 -26.55 -9.27
CA GLU A 522 -5.85 -27.75 -10.08
C GLU A 522 -6.32 -28.99 -9.28
N LEU A 523 -6.01 -29.07 -7.99
CA LEU A 523 -6.48 -30.17 -7.14
C LEU A 523 -7.99 -30.08 -6.87
N PHE A 524 -8.55 -28.88 -6.72
CA PHE A 524 -9.97 -28.70 -6.38
C PHE A 524 -10.87 -28.54 -7.60
N ASP A 525 -10.33 -28.02 -8.70
CA ASP A 525 -11.07 -27.72 -9.94
C ASP A 525 -10.25 -28.13 -11.17
N PRO A 526 -9.96 -29.44 -11.30
CA PRO A 526 -9.10 -29.96 -12.37
C PRO A 526 -9.72 -29.70 -13.74
N GLY A 527 -8.86 -29.32 -14.68
CA GLY A 527 -9.27 -29.06 -16.06
C GLY A 527 -9.94 -27.69 -16.30
N THR A 528 -10.15 -26.91 -15.27
CA THR A 528 -10.56 -25.50 -15.38
C THR A 528 -9.30 -24.62 -15.44
N GLN A 529 -9.25 -23.69 -16.40
CA GLN A 529 -8.14 -22.76 -16.50
C GLN A 529 -8.33 -21.61 -15.50
N PRO A 530 -7.43 -21.43 -14.51
CA PRO A 530 -7.56 -20.35 -13.55
C PRO A 530 -7.31 -18.98 -14.18
N LEU A 531 -7.95 -17.94 -13.63
CA LEU A 531 -7.56 -16.57 -13.91
C LEU A 531 -6.30 -16.24 -13.10
N THR A 532 -5.18 -16.04 -13.81
CA THR A 532 -3.88 -15.78 -13.20
C THR A 532 -3.58 -14.30 -13.09
N LEU A 533 -2.85 -13.91 -12.03
CA LEU A 533 -2.39 -12.54 -11.83
C LEU A 533 -1.12 -12.27 -12.66
N ALA A 534 -1.04 -11.07 -13.23
CA ALA A 534 0.15 -10.65 -13.98
C ALA A 534 1.37 -10.41 -13.06
N ASN A 535 1.14 -9.97 -11.82
CA ASN A 535 2.17 -9.63 -10.82
C ASN A 535 1.76 -10.12 -9.43
N PRO A 536 1.74 -11.45 -9.19
CA PRO A 536 1.36 -11.99 -7.89
C PRO A 536 2.36 -11.60 -6.80
N ILE A 537 1.89 -11.48 -5.55
CA ILE A 537 2.74 -11.23 -4.38
C ILE A 537 3.76 -12.35 -4.20
N SER A 538 3.34 -13.60 -4.48
CA SER A 538 4.20 -14.79 -4.45
C SER A 538 3.64 -15.84 -5.40
N ALA A 539 4.45 -16.83 -5.78
CA ALA A 539 4.05 -17.88 -6.72
C ALA A 539 2.87 -18.73 -6.22
N ASP A 540 2.76 -18.90 -4.91
CA ASP A 540 1.66 -19.63 -4.24
C ASP A 540 0.37 -18.79 -4.06
N MET A 541 0.31 -17.58 -4.61
CA MET A 541 -0.84 -16.67 -4.64
C MET A 541 -1.11 -16.13 -6.05
N ALA A 542 -0.86 -16.96 -7.08
CA ALA A 542 -0.90 -16.50 -8.48
C ALA A 542 -2.24 -16.75 -9.19
N ALA A 543 -3.18 -17.52 -8.62
CA ALA A 543 -4.46 -17.86 -9.23
C ALA A 543 -5.64 -17.33 -8.44
N MET A 544 -6.65 -16.79 -9.13
CA MET A 544 -7.93 -16.42 -8.49
C MET A 544 -8.72 -17.71 -8.15
N ARG A 545 -9.30 -17.79 -6.95
CA ARG A 545 -10.05 -18.97 -6.47
C ARG A 545 -11.39 -19.14 -7.21
N SER A 546 -11.70 -20.35 -7.67
CA SER A 546 -13.01 -20.76 -8.18
C SER A 546 -13.96 -21.33 -7.10
N SER A 547 -13.44 -21.53 -5.88
CA SER A 547 -14.15 -22.03 -4.70
C SER A 547 -13.48 -21.51 -3.44
N LEU A 548 -14.22 -21.42 -2.32
CA LEU A 548 -13.66 -21.08 -1.00
C LEU A 548 -12.98 -22.28 -0.33
N TRP A 549 -13.22 -23.51 -0.81
CA TRP A 549 -12.69 -24.72 -0.20
C TRP A 549 -11.17 -24.79 -0.12
N PRO A 550 -10.39 -24.40 -1.14
CA PRO A 550 -8.92 -24.44 -1.04
C PRO A 550 -8.39 -23.65 0.16
N GLY A 551 -8.91 -22.42 0.37
CA GLY A 551 -8.55 -21.58 1.51
C GLY A 551 -8.96 -22.19 2.85
N LEU A 552 -10.21 -22.67 2.95
CA LEU A 552 -10.73 -23.30 4.16
C LEU A 552 -9.99 -24.58 4.53
N VAL A 553 -9.66 -25.44 3.54
CA VAL A 553 -8.94 -26.70 3.78
C VAL A 553 -7.50 -26.41 4.20
N LYS A 554 -6.84 -25.40 3.61
CA LYS A 554 -5.50 -24.98 4.04
C LYS A 554 -5.52 -24.44 5.48
N ALA A 555 -6.53 -23.64 5.83
CA ALA A 555 -6.73 -23.16 7.20
C ALA A 555 -7.02 -24.31 8.18
N LEU A 556 -7.83 -25.30 7.78
CA LEU A 556 -8.12 -26.49 8.56
C LEU A 556 -6.85 -27.32 8.79
N GLN A 557 -6.07 -27.60 7.76
CA GLN A 557 -4.78 -28.28 7.86
C GLN A 557 -3.82 -27.57 8.82
N HIS A 558 -3.74 -26.24 8.72
CA HIS A 558 -2.92 -25.42 9.61
C HIS A 558 -3.30 -25.60 11.09
N ASN A 559 -4.60 -25.70 11.38
CA ASN A 559 -5.08 -25.94 12.74
C ASN A 559 -4.83 -27.38 13.22
N LEU A 560 -5.04 -28.39 12.36
CA LEU A 560 -4.72 -29.77 12.67
C LEU A 560 -3.24 -29.97 13.00
N ASN A 561 -2.34 -29.34 12.22
CA ASN A 561 -0.89 -29.37 12.44
C ASN A 561 -0.49 -28.71 13.79
N ARG A 562 -1.38 -27.91 14.38
CA ARG A 562 -1.25 -27.31 15.74
C ARG A 562 -2.05 -28.06 16.80
N GLN A 563 -2.36 -29.32 16.52
CA GLN A 563 -3.03 -30.24 17.48
C GLN A 563 -4.46 -29.83 17.86
N GLN A 564 -5.13 -29.04 17.01
CA GLN A 564 -6.55 -28.80 17.18
C GLN A 564 -7.33 -30.03 16.71
N SER A 565 -7.88 -30.80 17.65
CA SER A 565 -8.58 -32.07 17.36
C SER A 565 -10.00 -31.92 16.82
N ARG A 566 -10.56 -30.73 16.84
CA ARG A 566 -11.90 -30.41 16.37
C ARG A 566 -11.87 -29.04 15.65
N VAL A 567 -12.08 -29.06 14.36
CA VAL A 567 -12.05 -27.85 13.53
C VAL A 567 -13.37 -27.70 12.78
N ARG A 568 -14.01 -26.55 12.91
CA ARG A 568 -15.22 -26.15 12.17
C ARG A 568 -15.02 -24.73 11.69
N LEU A 569 -14.76 -24.54 10.40
CA LEU A 569 -14.52 -23.24 9.77
C LEU A 569 -15.62 -22.95 8.76
N PHE A 570 -16.00 -21.70 8.64
CA PHE A 570 -16.83 -21.22 7.54
C PHE A 570 -16.29 -19.89 7.01
N GLU A 571 -16.62 -19.61 5.77
CA GLU A 571 -16.30 -18.34 5.11
C GLU A 571 -17.49 -17.89 4.26
N SER A 572 -17.75 -16.57 4.25
CA SER A 572 -18.57 -15.94 3.23
C SER A 572 -17.69 -15.02 2.37
N GLY A 573 -17.55 -15.33 1.10
CA GLY A 573 -16.62 -14.63 0.22
C GLY A 573 -16.99 -14.78 -1.25
N LEU A 574 -16.21 -14.14 -2.10
CA LEU A 574 -16.39 -14.25 -3.56
C LEU A 574 -15.56 -15.41 -4.12
N ARG A 575 -16.13 -16.10 -5.10
CA ARG A 575 -15.43 -16.95 -6.05
C ARG A 575 -15.41 -16.31 -7.43
N PHE A 576 -14.47 -16.68 -8.25
CA PHE A 576 -14.22 -16.10 -9.56
C PHE A 576 -14.32 -17.18 -10.62
N VAL A 577 -15.30 -17.01 -11.54
CA VAL A 577 -15.61 -18.03 -12.56
C VAL A 577 -15.55 -17.39 -13.95
N GLY A 578 -14.81 -18.03 -14.84
CA GLY A 578 -14.61 -17.57 -16.22
C GLY A 578 -13.28 -16.86 -16.42
N GLN A 579 -13.08 -16.30 -17.59
CA GLN A 579 -11.92 -15.52 -17.97
C GLN A 579 -12.19 -14.01 -17.79
N LEU A 580 -11.17 -13.16 -17.95
CA LEU A 580 -11.28 -11.71 -17.73
C LEU A 580 -12.46 -11.09 -18.48
N GLU A 581 -12.67 -11.51 -19.73
CA GLU A 581 -13.89 -11.18 -20.48
C GLU A 581 -15.04 -12.06 -20.00
N GLY A 582 -16.03 -11.45 -19.33
CA GLY A 582 -17.19 -12.16 -18.79
C GLY A 582 -16.98 -12.78 -17.41
N LEU A 583 -15.98 -12.35 -16.67
CA LEU A 583 -15.71 -12.79 -15.29
C LEU A 583 -16.93 -12.60 -14.39
N LYS A 584 -17.38 -13.70 -13.78
CA LYS A 584 -18.43 -13.70 -12.77
C LYS A 584 -17.81 -13.74 -11.39
N GLN A 585 -18.22 -12.82 -10.54
CA GLN A 585 -17.90 -12.79 -9.12
C GLN A 585 -19.14 -13.21 -8.34
N GLU A 586 -19.14 -14.41 -7.81
CA GLU A 586 -20.29 -15.00 -7.14
C GLU A 586 -20.06 -15.06 -5.63
N ALA A 587 -21.01 -14.52 -4.86
CA ALA A 587 -20.98 -14.59 -3.41
C ALA A 587 -21.35 -16.00 -2.94
N MET A 588 -20.46 -16.61 -2.17
CA MET A 588 -20.57 -17.97 -1.65
C MET A 588 -20.61 -17.98 -0.12
N LEU A 589 -21.23 -19.01 0.43
CA LEU A 589 -21.11 -19.41 1.83
C LEU A 589 -20.59 -20.84 1.85
N ALA A 590 -19.41 -21.06 2.44
CA ALA A 590 -18.79 -22.37 2.50
C ALA A 590 -18.39 -22.73 3.93
N GLY A 591 -18.26 -24.04 4.18
CA GLY A 591 -17.77 -24.54 5.45
C GLY A 591 -16.97 -25.84 5.29
N ALA A 592 -16.12 -26.06 6.31
CA ALA A 592 -15.28 -27.25 6.45
C ALA A 592 -15.33 -27.75 7.90
N ILE A 593 -15.60 -29.03 8.11
CA ILE A 593 -15.63 -29.66 9.44
C ILE A 593 -14.77 -30.91 9.48
N CYS A 594 -14.10 -31.09 10.61
CA CYS A 594 -13.23 -32.22 10.86
C CYS A 594 -13.15 -32.52 12.39
N GLY A 595 -12.87 -33.76 12.75
CA GLY A 595 -12.62 -34.17 14.10
C GLY A 595 -13.89 -34.60 14.86
N ARG A 596 -13.97 -34.30 16.13
CA ARG A 596 -15.09 -34.77 17.00
C ARG A 596 -16.40 -34.04 16.69
N ARG A 597 -17.52 -34.76 16.75
CA ARG A 597 -18.87 -34.21 16.62
C ARG A 597 -19.14 -33.14 17.69
N LEU A 598 -18.88 -33.48 18.94
CA LEU A 598 -19.09 -32.62 20.10
C LEU A 598 -17.74 -32.15 20.69
N PRO A 599 -17.70 -31.00 21.37
CA PRO A 599 -16.54 -30.60 22.15
C PRO A 599 -16.13 -31.63 23.16
N GLU A 600 -14.87 -31.70 23.52
CA GLU A 600 -14.39 -32.57 24.58
C GLU A 600 -15.06 -32.24 25.91
N GLY A 601 -15.62 -33.26 26.56
CA GLY A 601 -16.32 -33.14 27.83
C GLY A 601 -16.68 -34.49 28.39
N TRP A 602 -16.86 -34.55 29.68
CA TRP A 602 -17.15 -35.79 30.40
C TRP A 602 -18.49 -36.44 30.00
N ALA A 603 -19.46 -35.62 29.56
CA ALA A 603 -20.81 -36.06 29.13
C ALA A 603 -20.93 -36.26 27.62
N ASN A 604 -19.93 -35.89 26.83
CA ASN A 604 -19.98 -35.92 25.36
C ASN A 604 -19.35 -37.22 24.84
N GLY A 605 -19.99 -37.82 23.82
CA GLY A 605 -19.41 -38.94 23.08
C GLY A 605 -18.12 -38.54 22.31
N ARG A 606 -17.38 -39.56 21.91
CA ARG A 606 -16.11 -39.39 21.18
C ARG A 606 -16.26 -39.59 19.68
N ASP A 607 -17.50 -39.68 19.18
CA ASP A 607 -17.79 -39.90 17.76
C ASP A 607 -17.21 -38.78 16.89
N GLY A 608 -16.64 -39.15 15.74
CA GLY A 608 -16.25 -38.21 14.72
C GLY A 608 -17.45 -37.59 14.02
N VAL A 609 -17.21 -36.46 13.34
CA VAL A 609 -18.20 -35.88 12.44
C VAL A 609 -18.42 -36.78 11.22
N ASP A 610 -19.64 -36.76 10.69
CA ASP A 610 -20.02 -37.50 9.51
C ASP A 610 -20.71 -36.56 8.47
N PHE A 611 -21.12 -37.18 7.35
CA PHE A 611 -21.86 -36.48 6.30
C PHE A 611 -23.15 -35.82 6.82
N PHE A 612 -23.86 -36.47 7.72
CA PHE A 612 -25.16 -36.01 8.25
C PHE A 612 -25.00 -34.84 9.21
N ASP A 613 -23.88 -34.74 9.91
CA ASP A 613 -23.55 -33.57 10.72
C ASP A 613 -23.43 -32.32 9.85
N ALA A 614 -22.65 -32.41 8.73
CA ALA A 614 -22.51 -31.32 7.78
C ALA A 614 -23.84 -31.00 7.06
N LYS A 615 -24.63 -32.04 6.73
CA LYS A 615 -25.95 -31.88 6.14
C LYS A 615 -26.91 -31.13 7.08
N ALA A 616 -26.94 -31.48 8.37
CA ALA A 616 -27.76 -30.80 9.36
C ALA A 616 -27.37 -29.32 9.55
N ASP A 617 -26.07 -28.98 9.39
CA ASP A 617 -25.62 -27.61 9.42
C ASP A 617 -26.08 -26.82 8.18
N VAL A 618 -26.01 -27.43 7.00
CA VAL A 618 -26.53 -26.86 5.76
C VAL A 618 -28.06 -26.71 5.81
N GLU A 619 -28.78 -27.72 6.26
CA GLU A 619 -30.26 -27.65 6.43
C GLU A 619 -30.67 -26.52 7.37
N ALA A 620 -29.93 -26.30 8.46
CA ALA A 620 -30.17 -25.17 9.35
C ALA A 620 -29.97 -23.82 8.67
N VAL A 621 -28.96 -23.69 7.80
CA VAL A 621 -28.73 -22.49 6.99
C VAL A 621 -29.90 -22.27 6.02
N LEU A 622 -30.32 -23.30 5.28
CA LEU A 622 -31.42 -23.22 4.32
C LEU A 622 -32.78 -22.93 5.00
N ALA A 623 -33.00 -23.46 6.20
CA ALA A 623 -34.19 -23.22 7.01
C ALA A 623 -34.30 -21.78 7.53
N SER A 624 -33.19 -21.06 7.66
CA SER A 624 -33.14 -19.71 8.23
C SER A 624 -33.97 -18.68 7.45
N ALA A 625 -34.17 -18.90 6.15
CA ALA A 625 -35.01 -18.08 5.27
C ALA A 625 -36.44 -18.66 5.12
N GLY A 626 -36.77 -19.74 5.85
CA GLY A 626 -38.09 -20.40 5.75
C GLY A 626 -38.31 -21.17 4.46
N ALA A 627 -37.28 -21.48 3.70
CA ALA A 627 -37.35 -22.09 2.38
C ALA A 627 -36.80 -23.52 2.28
N LEU A 628 -36.53 -24.20 3.41
CA LEU A 628 -35.89 -25.52 3.41
C LEU A 628 -36.64 -26.52 2.47
N GLY A 629 -37.96 -26.43 2.39
CA GLY A 629 -38.78 -27.29 1.51
C GLY A 629 -38.55 -27.12 0.02
N ASP A 630 -37.96 -26.02 -0.42
CA ASP A 630 -37.64 -25.75 -1.83
C ASP A 630 -36.36 -26.48 -2.28
N PHE A 631 -35.55 -26.93 -1.32
CA PHE A 631 -34.25 -27.53 -1.59
C PHE A 631 -34.29 -29.05 -1.56
N SER A 632 -33.52 -29.64 -2.45
CA SER A 632 -33.31 -31.07 -2.51
C SER A 632 -31.85 -31.42 -2.48
N PHE A 633 -31.52 -32.54 -1.84
CA PHE A 633 -30.18 -33.12 -1.81
C PHE A 633 -30.21 -34.37 -2.69
N VAL A 634 -29.51 -34.30 -3.83
CA VAL A 634 -29.47 -35.41 -4.79
C VAL A 634 -28.05 -35.94 -4.91
N PRO A 635 -27.86 -37.24 -5.17
CA PRO A 635 -26.52 -37.77 -5.44
C PRO A 635 -25.84 -36.96 -6.55
N GLY A 636 -24.56 -36.64 -6.35
CA GLY A 636 -23.82 -35.82 -7.29
C GLY A 636 -22.35 -36.18 -7.34
N GLU A 637 -21.66 -35.62 -8.32
CA GLU A 637 -20.24 -35.77 -8.50
C GLU A 637 -19.56 -34.40 -8.45
N HIS A 638 -18.42 -34.30 -7.80
CA HIS A 638 -17.56 -33.14 -7.81
C HIS A 638 -16.11 -33.57 -7.67
N PRO A 639 -15.15 -33.04 -8.44
CA PRO A 639 -13.78 -33.51 -8.44
C PRO A 639 -13.08 -33.46 -7.07
N ALA A 640 -13.44 -32.46 -6.24
CA ALA A 640 -12.89 -32.31 -4.90
C ALA A 640 -13.58 -33.17 -3.83
N LEU A 641 -14.68 -33.87 -4.16
CA LEU A 641 -15.48 -34.61 -3.18
C LEU A 641 -15.48 -36.11 -3.46
N HIS A 642 -15.73 -36.88 -2.40
CA HIS A 642 -15.80 -38.35 -2.44
C HIS A 642 -16.97 -38.83 -3.29
N PRO A 643 -16.77 -39.69 -4.33
CA PRO A 643 -17.84 -40.08 -5.26
C PRO A 643 -19.07 -40.72 -4.62
N GLY A 644 -18.89 -41.46 -3.51
CA GLY A 644 -19.98 -42.09 -2.77
C GLY A 644 -20.55 -41.30 -1.60
N GLN A 645 -20.01 -40.10 -1.33
CA GLN A 645 -20.43 -39.25 -0.20
C GLN A 645 -20.52 -37.77 -0.66
N THR A 646 -21.18 -37.55 -1.83
CA THR A 646 -21.39 -36.22 -2.40
C THR A 646 -22.86 -36.01 -2.72
N ALA A 647 -23.40 -34.88 -2.29
CA ALA A 647 -24.72 -34.42 -2.69
C ALA A 647 -24.62 -33.08 -3.42
N ARG A 648 -25.35 -32.96 -4.50
CA ARG A 648 -25.72 -31.66 -5.08
C ARG A 648 -26.90 -31.12 -4.29
N ILE A 649 -26.86 -29.83 -4.03
CA ILE A 649 -27.95 -29.09 -3.41
C ILE A 649 -28.64 -28.30 -4.52
N GLU A 650 -29.91 -28.58 -4.73
CA GLU A 650 -30.67 -27.95 -5.77
C GLU A 650 -31.89 -27.21 -5.19
N ARG A 651 -32.24 -26.06 -5.79
CA ARG A 651 -33.48 -25.34 -5.54
C ARG A 651 -34.29 -25.32 -6.79
N GLU A 652 -35.44 -25.97 -6.77
CA GLU A 652 -36.34 -26.10 -7.96
C GLU A 652 -35.58 -26.63 -9.21
N GLY A 653 -34.69 -27.61 -9.03
CA GLY A 653 -33.89 -28.20 -10.09
C GLY A 653 -32.66 -27.39 -10.54
N ARG A 654 -32.41 -26.21 -9.96
CA ARG A 654 -31.20 -25.40 -10.20
C ARG A 654 -30.12 -25.70 -9.19
N LEU A 655 -28.90 -25.87 -9.64
CA LEU A 655 -27.75 -26.11 -8.76
C LEU A 655 -27.48 -24.87 -7.89
N VAL A 656 -27.47 -25.07 -6.57
CA VAL A 656 -27.15 -24.06 -5.55
C VAL A 656 -25.79 -24.30 -4.92
N GLY A 657 -25.37 -25.56 -4.83
CA GLY A 657 -24.09 -25.88 -4.21
C GLY A 657 -23.85 -27.37 -4.04
N TYR A 658 -22.84 -27.69 -3.27
CA TYR A 658 -22.42 -29.05 -2.99
C TYR A 658 -22.16 -29.26 -1.48
N LEU A 659 -22.33 -30.50 -1.07
CA LEU A 659 -21.98 -31.01 0.25
C LEU A 659 -21.34 -32.39 0.10
N GLY A 660 -20.25 -32.68 0.77
CA GLY A 660 -19.64 -34.01 0.73
C GLY A 660 -18.38 -34.18 1.56
N ALA A 661 -17.90 -35.39 1.64
CA ALA A 661 -16.57 -35.67 2.15
C ALA A 661 -15.50 -35.22 1.15
N LEU A 662 -14.36 -34.72 1.63
CA LEU A 662 -13.21 -34.42 0.78
C LEU A 662 -12.75 -35.70 0.06
N HIS A 663 -12.39 -35.58 -1.22
CA HIS A 663 -11.94 -36.71 -2.01
C HIS A 663 -10.70 -37.37 -1.38
N PRO A 664 -10.65 -38.73 -1.24
CA PRO A 664 -9.56 -39.43 -0.55
C PRO A 664 -8.16 -39.14 -1.12
N GLU A 665 -8.05 -38.99 -2.44
CA GLU A 665 -6.78 -38.62 -3.07
C GLU A 665 -6.34 -37.21 -2.71
N LEU A 666 -7.27 -36.27 -2.61
CA LEU A 666 -6.98 -34.90 -2.17
C LEU A 666 -6.56 -34.91 -0.68
N ALA A 667 -7.28 -35.63 0.15
CA ALA A 667 -6.95 -35.78 1.57
C ALA A 667 -5.51 -36.30 1.73
N LYS A 668 -5.13 -37.34 0.94
CA LYS A 668 -3.79 -37.89 0.94
C LYS A 668 -2.73 -36.86 0.45
N LYS A 669 -3.00 -36.14 -0.64
CA LYS A 669 -2.08 -35.12 -1.18
C LYS A 669 -1.89 -33.94 -0.21
N LEU A 670 -2.89 -33.64 0.59
CA LEU A 670 -2.89 -32.58 1.57
C LEU A 670 -2.51 -33.07 2.99
N ASP A 671 -2.07 -34.32 3.14
CA ASP A 671 -1.67 -34.92 4.42
C ASP A 671 -2.74 -34.81 5.53
N LEU A 672 -3.99 -35.10 5.16
CA LEU A 672 -5.13 -35.07 6.05
C LEU A 672 -5.54 -36.51 6.44
N GLU A 673 -5.28 -36.90 7.67
CA GLU A 673 -5.54 -38.25 8.16
C GLU A 673 -7.01 -38.46 8.56
N GLN A 674 -7.70 -37.38 8.94
CA GLN A 674 -9.08 -37.44 9.43
C GLN A 674 -10.06 -37.07 8.30
N PRO A 675 -11.29 -37.65 8.32
CA PRO A 675 -12.34 -37.27 7.39
C PRO A 675 -12.67 -35.77 7.51
N VAL A 676 -12.70 -35.09 6.37
CA VAL A 676 -13.11 -33.68 6.25
C VAL A 676 -14.40 -33.60 5.44
N PHE A 677 -15.41 -32.94 5.96
CA PHE A 677 -16.64 -32.68 5.23
C PHE A 677 -16.74 -31.21 4.87
N LEU A 678 -17.14 -30.96 3.64
CA LEU A 678 -17.17 -29.64 3.01
C LEU A 678 -18.58 -29.32 2.51
N PHE A 679 -18.98 -28.07 2.58
CA PHE A 679 -20.13 -27.55 1.84
C PHE A 679 -19.78 -26.20 1.24
N GLU A 680 -20.40 -25.87 0.11
CA GLU A 680 -20.35 -24.56 -0.53
C GLU A 680 -21.68 -24.26 -1.19
N LEU A 681 -22.23 -23.06 -0.93
CA LEU A 681 -23.55 -22.64 -1.34
C LEU A 681 -23.49 -21.27 -2.05
N LEU A 682 -24.22 -21.13 -3.14
CA LEU A 682 -24.42 -19.83 -3.78
C LEU A 682 -25.31 -18.96 -2.88
N LEU A 683 -24.74 -17.92 -2.29
CA LEU A 683 -25.40 -17.11 -1.28
C LEU A 683 -26.71 -16.48 -1.76
N ALA A 684 -26.76 -16.05 -3.03
CA ALA A 684 -27.95 -15.45 -3.63
C ALA A 684 -29.17 -16.36 -3.58
N GLU A 685 -29.00 -17.68 -3.74
CA GLU A 685 -30.10 -18.67 -3.71
C GLU A 685 -30.50 -19.05 -2.27
N VAL A 686 -29.62 -18.85 -1.30
CA VAL A 686 -29.84 -19.23 0.10
C VAL A 686 -30.56 -18.15 0.89
N VAL A 687 -30.31 -16.87 0.57
CA VAL A 687 -30.85 -15.75 1.34
C VAL A 687 -32.35 -15.50 1.07
N ASP A 688 -32.86 -15.86 -0.08
CA ASP A 688 -34.25 -15.63 -0.45
C ASP A 688 -35.13 -16.79 0.04
N GLY A 689 -36.17 -16.44 0.76
CA GLY A 689 -37.06 -17.39 1.41
C GLY A 689 -38.55 -17.06 1.27
N HIS A 690 -39.34 -17.58 2.17
CA HIS A 690 -40.77 -17.39 2.23
C HIS A 690 -41.22 -16.69 3.51
N LEU A 691 -42.28 -15.89 3.37
CA LEU A 691 -42.98 -15.37 4.54
C LEU A 691 -43.73 -16.52 5.21
N PRO A 692 -43.58 -16.71 6.51
CA PRO A 692 -44.33 -17.71 7.23
C PRO A 692 -45.83 -17.38 7.15
N LYS A 693 -46.61 -18.36 6.74
CA LYS A 693 -48.08 -18.26 6.71
C LYS A 693 -48.65 -18.77 8.02
N PHE A 694 -49.39 -17.93 8.71
CA PHE A 694 -50.10 -18.34 9.91
C PHE A 694 -51.05 -19.51 9.62
N ARG A 695 -51.00 -20.54 10.45
CA ARG A 695 -52.00 -21.63 10.52
C ARG A 695 -52.48 -21.71 11.95
N GLU A 696 -53.78 -21.79 12.09
CA GLU A 696 -54.41 -21.97 13.42
C GLU A 696 -53.99 -23.31 14.02
N LEU A 697 -53.58 -23.28 15.30
CA LEU A 697 -53.23 -24.51 16.02
C LEU A 697 -54.46 -25.32 16.30
N SER A 698 -54.45 -26.60 15.95
CA SER A 698 -55.52 -27.50 16.26
C SER A 698 -55.62 -27.74 17.78
N ARG A 699 -56.86 -27.78 18.28
CA ARG A 699 -57.18 -28.11 19.68
C ARG A 699 -57.44 -29.59 19.88
N PHE A 700 -57.40 -30.36 18.78
CA PHE A 700 -57.72 -31.78 18.80
C PHE A 700 -56.43 -32.62 18.94
N PRO A 701 -56.54 -33.85 19.49
CA PRO A 701 -55.37 -34.71 19.67
C PRO A 701 -54.77 -35.15 18.34
N GLU A 702 -53.49 -35.24 18.24
CA GLU A 702 -52.74 -35.83 17.14
C GLU A 702 -52.77 -37.36 17.21
N VAL A 703 -52.67 -38.02 16.05
CA VAL A 703 -52.53 -39.47 15.95
C VAL A 703 -51.23 -39.80 15.24
N ARG A 704 -50.40 -40.63 15.89
CA ARG A 704 -49.13 -41.08 15.34
C ARG A 704 -49.20 -42.56 14.92
N ARG A 705 -48.60 -42.91 13.80
CA ARG A 705 -48.33 -44.26 13.30
C ARG A 705 -46.87 -44.34 12.85
N ASP A 706 -46.20 -45.43 13.20
CA ASP A 706 -44.88 -45.73 12.75
C ASP A 706 -44.92 -46.84 11.70
N LEU A 707 -44.22 -46.69 10.61
CA LEU A 707 -44.09 -47.65 9.53
C LEU A 707 -42.63 -48.09 9.42
N ALA A 708 -42.38 -49.38 9.37
CA ALA A 708 -41.09 -49.95 9.02
C ALA A 708 -41.15 -50.48 7.57
N LEU A 709 -40.49 -49.79 6.69
CA LEU A 709 -40.53 -50.01 5.22
C LEU A 709 -39.23 -50.72 4.80
N LEU A 710 -39.32 -51.86 4.14
CA LEU A 710 -38.23 -52.50 3.44
C LEU A 710 -38.19 -51.98 1.98
N VAL A 711 -37.13 -51.34 1.60
CA VAL A 711 -36.92 -50.81 0.23
C VAL A 711 -35.58 -51.29 -0.29
N ASP A 712 -35.37 -51.23 -1.57
CA ASP A 712 -34.07 -51.53 -2.15
C ASP A 712 -33.01 -50.50 -1.69
N GLN A 713 -31.76 -50.97 -1.57
CA GLN A 713 -30.69 -50.18 -0.95
C GLN A 713 -30.45 -48.85 -1.71
N ASP A 714 -30.65 -48.85 -3.02
CA ASP A 714 -30.38 -47.71 -3.89
C ASP A 714 -31.50 -46.64 -3.91
N VAL A 715 -32.68 -46.96 -3.32
CA VAL A 715 -33.79 -46.02 -3.26
C VAL A 715 -33.49 -44.91 -2.25
N PRO A 716 -33.44 -43.63 -2.68
CA PRO A 716 -33.20 -42.51 -1.77
C PRO A 716 -34.32 -42.40 -0.72
N ALA A 717 -33.99 -42.19 0.54
CA ALA A 717 -34.99 -41.98 1.59
C ALA A 717 -35.90 -40.76 1.28
N GLN A 718 -35.36 -39.73 0.63
CA GLN A 718 -36.07 -38.52 0.25
C GLN A 718 -37.24 -38.83 -0.71
N ASP A 719 -37.06 -39.75 -1.64
CA ASP A 719 -38.11 -40.16 -2.58
C ASP A 719 -39.27 -40.85 -1.89
N ILE A 720 -38.93 -41.73 -0.89
CA ILE A 720 -39.90 -42.35 -0.03
C ILE A 720 -40.70 -41.31 0.77
N LEU A 721 -39.99 -40.37 1.43
CA LEU A 721 -40.64 -39.32 2.21
C LEU A 721 -41.50 -38.40 1.36
N THR A 722 -41.06 -38.08 0.13
CA THR A 722 -41.84 -37.28 -0.83
C THR A 722 -43.12 -37.99 -1.26
N GLN A 723 -43.02 -39.29 -1.54
CA GLN A 723 -44.19 -40.10 -1.90
C GLN A 723 -45.16 -40.24 -0.71
N ILE A 724 -44.63 -40.43 0.50
CA ILE A 724 -45.48 -40.47 1.70
C ILE A 724 -46.25 -39.17 1.87
N ARG A 725 -45.57 -38.00 1.74
CA ARG A 725 -46.23 -36.71 1.86
C ARG A 725 -47.36 -36.53 0.81
N ALA A 726 -47.10 -36.96 -0.43
CA ALA A 726 -48.10 -36.90 -1.50
C ALA A 726 -49.32 -37.77 -1.22
N ALA A 727 -49.11 -38.94 -0.64
CA ALA A 727 -50.20 -39.91 -0.36
C ALA A 727 -50.92 -39.71 0.97
N ALA A 728 -50.27 -39.03 1.95
CA ALA A 728 -50.79 -38.90 3.33
C ALA A 728 -51.87 -37.84 3.51
N GLY A 729 -52.12 -37.01 2.46
CA GLY A 729 -53.12 -35.95 2.49
C GLY A 729 -52.78 -34.73 3.31
N GLU A 730 -53.71 -33.79 3.40
CA GLU A 730 -53.48 -32.44 3.99
C GLU A 730 -53.37 -32.44 5.53
N TRP A 731 -53.76 -33.49 6.18
CA TRP A 731 -53.77 -33.58 7.64
C TRP A 731 -52.46 -34.14 8.24
N LEU A 732 -51.48 -34.53 7.40
CA LEU A 732 -50.15 -34.91 7.85
C LEU A 732 -49.40 -33.66 8.37
N THR A 733 -49.15 -33.62 9.65
CA THR A 733 -48.46 -32.49 10.33
C THR A 733 -46.99 -32.73 10.54
N ASP A 734 -46.54 -33.97 10.75
CA ASP A 734 -45.14 -34.35 10.88
C ASP A 734 -44.83 -35.69 10.21
N LEU A 735 -43.67 -35.75 9.57
CA LEU A 735 -43.13 -36.96 8.96
C LEU A 735 -41.64 -37.02 9.24
N ARG A 736 -41.26 -38.05 9.97
CA ARG A 736 -39.89 -38.19 10.49
C ARG A 736 -39.35 -39.59 10.19
N LEU A 737 -38.20 -39.62 9.49
CA LEU A 737 -37.34 -40.81 9.45
C LEU A 737 -36.55 -40.85 10.73
N PHE A 738 -36.75 -41.91 11.54
CA PHE A 738 -36.13 -42.00 12.87
C PHE A 738 -35.19 -43.21 13.03
N ASP A 739 -35.23 -44.18 12.08
CA ASP A 739 -34.27 -45.30 12.07
C ASP A 739 -33.99 -45.77 10.63
N VAL A 740 -32.73 -46.12 10.36
CA VAL A 740 -32.30 -46.78 9.12
C VAL A 740 -31.50 -48.01 9.52
N TYR A 741 -32.04 -49.17 9.21
CA TYR A 741 -31.39 -50.44 9.60
C TYR A 741 -30.91 -51.23 8.39
N HIS A 742 -29.64 -51.64 8.43
CA HIS A 742 -29.04 -52.62 7.54
C HIS A 742 -28.49 -53.78 8.38
N GLY A 743 -28.78 -55.02 8.06
CA GLY A 743 -28.15 -56.11 8.74
C GLY A 743 -28.98 -57.35 8.87
N LYS A 744 -28.72 -58.10 9.95
CA LYS A 744 -29.23 -59.44 10.15
C LYS A 744 -30.78 -59.48 10.15
N GLY A 745 -31.34 -60.29 9.27
CA GLY A 745 -32.79 -60.44 9.12
C GLY A 745 -33.43 -59.60 7.98
N ILE A 746 -32.59 -58.89 7.19
CA ILE A 746 -32.98 -58.18 5.97
C ILE A 746 -32.13 -58.65 4.79
N ASP A 747 -32.70 -58.72 3.62
CA ASP A 747 -31.99 -59.00 2.40
C ASP A 747 -30.82 -58.04 2.23
N PRO A 748 -29.59 -58.52 1.89
CA PRO A 748 -28.42 -57.66 1.71
C PRO A 748 -28.59 -56.51 0.72
N HIS A 749 -29.50 -56.65 -0.24
CA HIS A 749 -29.81 -55.60 -1.23
C HIS A 749 -30.94 -54.65 -0.83
N ARG A 750 -31.44 -54.82 0.43
CA ARG A 750 -32.52 -53.97 0.97
C ARG A 750 -32.11 -53.27 2.28
N LYS A 751 -32.80 -52.22 2.60
CA LYS A 751 -32.71 -51.47 3.85
C LYS A 751 -34.10 -51.30 4.46
N SER A 752 -34.12 -51.20 5.78
CA SER A 752 -35.34 -50.86 6.53
C SER A 752 -35.33 -49.39 6.88
N LEU A 753 -36.37 -48.67 6.49
CA LEU A 753 -36.61 -47.27 6.87
C LEU A 753 -37.77 -47.24 7.88
N ALA A 754 -37.51 -46.75 9.09
CA ALA A 754 -38.56 -46.55 10.08
C ALA A 754 -39.02 -45.07 10.05
N VAL A 755 -40.25 -44.83 9.67
CA VAL A 755 -40.82 -43.49 9.50
C VAL A 755 -41.99 -43.31 10.47
N GLY A 756 -42.02 -42.20 11.17
CA GLY A 756 -43.15 -41.78 12.03
C GLY A 756 -43.98 -40.75 11.30
N LEU A 757 -45.26 -41.00 11.22
CA LEU A 757 -46.25 -40.13 10.63
C LEU A 757 -47.19 -39.63 11.71
N THR A 758 -47.40 -38.32 11.75
CA THR A 758 -48.31 -37.66 12.67
C THR A 758 -49.39 -36.91 11.90
N TRP A 759 -50.65 -37.23 12.19
CA TRP A 759 -51.79 -36.53 11.61
C TRP A 759 -52.53 -35.76 12.68
N GLN A 760 -53.07 -34.61 12.30
CA GLN A 760 -53.92 -33.79 13.14
C GLN A 760 -54.93 -33.03 12.27
N HIS A 761 -56.20 -33.19 12.62
CA HIS A 761 -57.25 -32.44 11.90
C HIS A 761 -57.54 -31.10 12.60
N PRO A 762 -57.75 -30.00 11.86
CA PRO A 762 -57.92 -28.67 12.45
C PRO A 762 -59.19 -28.52 13.31
N SER A 763 -60.26 -29.25 13.02
CA SER A 763 -61.60 -29.01 13.58
C SER A 763 -62.26 -30.22 14.29
N ARG A 764 -61.61 -31.40 14.33
CA ARG A 764 -62.14 -32.62 14.98
C ARG A 764 -61.02 -33.62 15.28
N THR A 765 -61.35 -34.60 16.10
CA THR A 765 -60.48 -35.76 16.32
C THR A 765 -60.59 -36.71 15.13
N LEU A 766 -59.45 -37.22 14.65
CA LEU A 766 -59.39 -38.28 13.64
C LEU A 766 -59.79 -39.60 14.24
N ASN A 767 -60.52 -40.46 13.52
CA ASN A 767 -60.81 -41.79 13.95
C ASN A 767 -59.79 -42.80 13.39
N ASP A 768 -59.76 -44.01 14.01
CA ASP A 768 -58.77 -45.01 13.62
C ASP A 768 -58.96 -45.52 12.20
N ASP A 769 -60.22 -45.60 11.69
CA ASP A 769 -60.49 -46.04 10.30
C ASP A 769 -59.91 -45.06 9.26
N GLU A 770 -60.04 -43.76 9.49
CA GLU A 770 -59.46 -42.72 8.59
C GLU A 770 -57.95 -42.84 8.57
N VAL A 771 -57.32 -42.95 9.72
CA VAL A 771 -55.85 -43.06 9.82
C VAL A 771 -55.35 -44.37 9.19
N ASN A 772 -56.04 -45.49 9.43
CA ASN A 772 -55.70 -46.79 8.87
C ASN A 772 -55.87 -46.81 7.34
N SER A 773 -56.95 -46.20 6.82
CA SER A 773 -57.19 -46.08 5.39
C SER A 773 -56.13 -45.24 4.71
N THR A 774 -55.74 -44.10 5.30
CA THR A 774 -54.65 -43.24 4.78
C THR A 774 -53.29 -43.97 4.84
N THR A 775 -53.07 -44.70 5.93
CA THR A 775 -51.82 -45.52 6.08
C THR A 775 -51.78 -46.61 5.00
N GLN A 776 -52.89 -47.29 4.70
CA GLN A 776 -52.93 -48.30 3.66
C GLN A 776 -52.72 -47.72 2.28
N ASN A 777 -53.27 -46.54 2.02
CA ASN A 777 -53.03 -45.83 0.73
C ASN A 777 -51.56 -45.48 0.55
N ILE A 778 -50.88 -45.02 1.63
CA ILE A 778 -49.46 -44.77 1.61
C ILE A 778 -48.67 -46.05 1.29
N VAL A 779 -48.94 -47.12 2.00
CA VAL A 779 -48.26 -48.40 1.78
C VAL A 779 -48.46 -48.89 0.36
N THR A 780 -49.69 -48.90 -0.15
CA THR A 780 -49.98 -49.28 -1.54
C THR A 780 -49.22 -48.41 -2.57
N SER A 781 -49.22 -47.11 -2.38
CA SER A 781 -48.48 -46.18 -3.24
C SER A 781 -46.94 -46.40 -3.22
N LEU A 782 -46.38 -46.78 -2.07
CA LEU A 782 -44.99 -47.14 -1.92
C LEU A 782 -44.65 -48.50 -2.53
N GLU A 783 -45.53 -49.47 -2.39
CA GLU A 783 -45.41 -50.80 -3.02
C GLU A 783 -45.37 -50.66 -4.54
N GLU A 784 -46.34 -49.92 -5.11
CA GLU A 784 -46.44 -49.72 -6.55
C GLU A 784 -45.24 -48.99 -7.15
N ARG A 785 -44.69 -47.99 -6.45
CA ARG A 785 -43.67 -47.10 -7.01
C ARG A 785 -42.23 -47.58 -6.70
N PHE A 786 -41.99 -48.13 -5.52
CA PHE A 786 -40.67 -48.48 -5.03
C PHE A 786 -40.49 -49.93 -4.65
N ASN A 787 -41.49 -50.79 -4.93
CA ASN A 787 -41.46 -52.20 -4.50
C ASN A 787 -41.23 -52.33 -2.99
N ALA A 788 -41.71 -51.31 -2.23
CA ALA A 788 -41.55 -51.26 -0.79
C ALA A 788 -42.45 -52.27 -0.12
N THR A 789 -42.02 -52.93 0.98
CA THR A 789 -42.85 -53.83 1.73
C THR A 789 -42.77 -53.50 3.21
N LEU A 790 -43.84 -53.74 3.97
CA LEU A 790 -43.83 -53.58 5.40
C LEU A 790 -42.95 -54.67 6.06
N ARG A 791 -42.06 -54.24 6.96
CA ARG A 791 -41.34 -55.15 7.81
C ARG A 791 -42.28 -55.65 8.89
N LYS A 792 -42.46 -56.99 9.00
CA LYS A 792 -43.27 -57.61 10.02
C LYS A 792 -42.56 -57.66 11.38
#